data_bed0a4b1eac325fb8c595d4ccc881348
#
_entry.id   bed0a4b1eac325fb8c595d4ccc881348
#
_cell.length_a   1.000
_cell.length_b   1.000
_cell.length_c   1.000
_cell.angle_alpha   90.00
_cell.angle_beta   90.00
_cell.angle_gamma   90.00
#
_symmetry.space_group_name_H-M   'P 1'
#
loop_
_entity.id
_entity.type
_entity.pdbx_description
1 polymer ?
#
loop_
_entity_poly.entity_id
_entity_poly.type
_entity_poly.pdbx_seq_one_letter_code
_entity_poly.pdbx_strand_id
1 'polypeptide(L)'
;SPSSAASDVYKRQLPGNVAICVGPSFDYCLVKSGEAYYVMAQELYKDAMEAAGITDYEVVGTLKGSELEYMKTQHPFLDRSSLVIVGDHVTLESGTGCVHTAPGHGVEDFDVCRNYKELPVIVPVDADGRLTAQAGQFEGLLTGDANKPIAKHLESTGALFAMKKINHQYPHCWRCKNPVLFRATDQWFCSVDDFKDEAVEAINQVQWIPGWGQDRITSMVRERKDWCISRQRKWGVPIPIFFCKECGEPLIDKDAMLAVAELFRKEGSDAWFTKSAAEILPAGTACKKCGAHEFDKEKDIMDVWFDSGSTHAAVLQERPYLKWPADLYLEGADQYRGWFQSSLLTSVATTGRAPYEAVLTHGWVVDGDGRKMSKSLGNGIEPQDIISQYGADVLRLWVASSDYHADIRISKDILKQLSESYRKIRNTARYILGNLSDFNPDTDMLSPDELFPIDKWALAKLDELNKRVRAAYDAFEFHQVYHGIHNFCVVDMSNFYLDVLKDRLYTENADGKPRRAAQTAIYIILDAMTRMIAPVLAYTSDEIWKYMPHSRENDPRHVLYNEMPKLLELGLDDGFMEKWDRIHELRDVVKKSLEEAVKEKQIRASLEAKVTLSCAGELFDFIKSVENELKTAFIVSGIEVVKAEGGELSVTISKAAGDKCERCWCYSETVGQNHEHPTICKRCASVLGK
;
A
#
# COMPACT_ATOMS: atom_id res chain seq x y z
N SER A 1 -19.58 -26.87 51.71
CA SER A 1 -18.25 -26.34 52.04
C SER A 1 -17.95 -25.17 51.10
N PRO A 2 -17.45 -24.07 51.61
CA PRO A 2 -17.05 -22.98 50.71
C PRO A 2 -15.91 -23.45 49.81
N SER A 3 -16.12 -23.47 48.55
CA SER A 3 -15.07 -23.72 47.59
C SER A 3 -14.22 -22.47 47.48
N SER A 4 -13.02 -22.52 48.03
CA SER A 4 -12.02 -21.53 47.74
C SER A 4 -11.35 -21.90 46.45
N ALA A 5 -11.84 -21.41 45.34
CA ALA A 5 -11.10 -21.44 44.12
C ALA A 5 -9.89 -20.51 44.28
N ALA A 6 -8.72 -21.04 44.35
CA ALA A 6 -7.47 -20.30 44.25
C ALA A 6 -7.25 -19.96 42.79
N SER A 7 -8.13 -19.19 42.26
CA SER A 7 -7.88 -18.67 40.96
C SER A 7 -7.17 -17.37 41.09
N ASP A 8 -6.23 -17.32 40.33
CA ASP A 8 -5.47 -16.26 39.85
C ASP A 8 -6.19 -14.93 39.86
N VAL A 9 -5.61 -13.96 40.52
CA VAL A 9 -5.44 -12.60 40.14
C VAL A 9 -6.46 -11.60 40.61
N TYR A 10 -7.74 -11.70 40.32
CA TYR A 10 -8.64 -10.55 40.57
C TYR A 10 -9.88 -10.95 41.37
N LYS A 11 -9.72 -10.91 42.69
CA LYS A 11 -10.83 -11.13 43.64
C LYS A 11 -12.06 -10.26 43.33
N ARG A 12 -11.85 -9.14 42.66
CA ARG A 12 -12.91 -8.29 42.11
C ARG A 12 -13.86 -8.96 41.10
N GLN A 13 -13.45 -10.09 40.52
CA GLN A 13 -14.28 -10.90 39.64
C GLN A 13 -15.15 -11.91 40.40
N LEU A 14 -14.79 -12.21 41.64
CA LEU A 14 -15.48 -13.19 42.45
C LEU A 14 -17.00 -12.90 42.60
N PRO A 15 -17.48 -11.64 42.70
CA PRO A 15 -18.92 -11.37 42.66
C PRO A 15 -19.61 -11.87 41.38
N GLY A 16 -18.89 -12.04 40.27
CA GLY A 16 -19.39 -12.62 39.02
C GLY A 16 -19.29 -14.13 38.89
N ASN A 17 -18.76 -14.82 39.89
CA ASN A 17 -18.60 -16.26 39.87
C ASN A 17 -19.93 -16.99 39.73
N VAL A 18 -20.03 -17.94 38.79
CA VAL A 18 -21.17 -18.82 38.57
C VAL A 18 -20.78 -20.30 38.52
N ALA A 19 -19.48 -20.58 38.35
CA ALA A 19 -18.98 -21.94 38.22
C ALA A 19 -17.56 -22.09 38.77
N ILE A 20 -17.16 -23.34 38.97
CA ILE A 20 -15.78 -23.76 39.18
C ILE A 20 -15.42 -24.73 38.07
N CYS A 21 -14.41 -24.39 37.27
CA CYS A 21 -13.94 -25.23 36.19
C CYS A 21 -12.82 -26.18 36.66
N VAL A 22 -12.92 -27.46 36.27
CA VAL A 22 -11.92 -28.51 36.54
C VAL A 22 -11.49 -29.15 35.21
N GLY A 23 -10.25 -29.66 35.16
CA GLY A 23 -9.75 -30.40 33.99
C GLY A 23 -10.37 -31.81 33.95
N PRO A 24 -11.10 -32.19 32.89
CA PRO A 24 -11.86 -33.45 32.86
C PRO A 24 -10.97 -34.69 32.98
N SER A 25 -9.75 -34.64 32.43
CA SER A 25 -8.79 -35.76 32.42
C SER A 25 -7.87 -35.80 33.62
N PHE A 26 -7.85 -34.75 34.45
CA PHE A 26 -6.96 -34.67 35.61
C PHE A 26 -7.46 -35.51 36.78
N ASP A 27 -6.53 -36.02 37.60
CA ASP A 27 -6.82 -36.67 38.86
C ASP A 27 -6.93 -35.63 39.98
N TYR A 28 -8.02 -35.68 40.73
CA TYR A 28 -8.27 -34.84 41.89
C TYR A 28 -8.24 -35.69 43.14
N CYS A 29 -7.62 -35.19 44.19
CA CYS A 29 -7.58 -35.87 45.49
C CYS A 29 -8.49 -35.15 46.49
N LEU A 30 -9.09 -35.94 47.36
CA LEU A 30 -9.78 -35.49 48.56
C LEU A 30 -8.76 -35.50 49.71
N VAL A 31 -8.34 -34.31 50.14
CA VAL A 31 -7.35 -34.13 51.21
C VAL A 31 -8.09 -33.78 52.48
N LYS A 32 -7.87 -34.58 53.55
CA LYS A 32 -8.42 -34.37 54.89
C LYS A 32 -7.39 -33.72 55.78
N SER A 33 -7.78 -32.67 56.53
CA SER A 33 -6.99 -32.08 57.59
C SER A 33 -7.91 -31.65 58.73
N GLY A 34 -7.78 -32.32 59.86
CA GLY A 34 -8.72 -32.20 60.98
C GLY A 34 -10.13 -32.63 60.54
N GLU A 35 -11.11 -31.76 60.72
CA GLU A 35 -12.50 -32.00 60.28
C GLU A 35 -12.78 -31.49 58.86
N ALA A 36 -11.83 -30.80 58.25
CA ALA A 36 -12.00 -30.22 56.91
C ALA A 36 -11.54 -31.19 55.81
N TYR A 37 -12.26 -31.11 54.65
CA TYR A 37 -11.93 -31.85 53.43
C TYR A 37 -11.74 -30.86 52.27
N TYR A 38 -10.68 -31.06 51.51
CA TYR A 38 -10.33 -30.20 50.38
C TYR A 38 -10.23 -31.04 49.10
N VAL A 39 -10.80 -30.54 47.98
CA VAL A 39 -10.67 -31.14 46.66
C VAL A 39 -9.66 -30.32 45.85
N MET A 40 -8.60 -30.96 45.39
CA MET A 40 -7.50 -30.34 44.62
C MET A 40 -6.94 -31.30 43.59
N ALA A 41 -6.36 -30.79 42.52
CA ALA A 41 -5.64 -31.64 41.58
C ALA A 41 -4.47 -32.37 42.28
N GLN A 42 -4.30 -33.64 41.97
CA GLN A 42 -3.33 -34.53 42.61
C GLN A 42 -1.88 -34.03 42.47
N GLU A 43 -1.57 -33.33 41.39
CA GLU A 43 -0.24 -32.78 41.19
C GLU A 43 0.02 -31.51 42.00
N LEU A 44 -1.04 -30.79 42.42
CA LEU A 44 -0.94 -29.46 43.03
C LEU A 44 -1.22 -29.44 44.54
N TYR A 45 -1.78 -30.51 45.12
CA TYR A 45 -2.27 -30.44 46.51
C TYR A 45 -1.17 -30.16 47.51
N LYS A 46 0.07 -30.69 47.33
CA LYS A 46 1.19 -30.48 48.24
C LYS A 46 1.56 -29.03 48.36
N ASP A 47 1.76 -28.38 47.19
CA ASP A 47 2.12 -26.98 47.12
C ASP A 47 1.02 -26.07 47.66
N ALA A 48 -0.26 -26.45 47.43
CA ALA A 48 -1.42 -25.72 47.94
C ALA A 48 -1.54 -25.85 49.46
N MET A 49 -1.34 -27.02 50.03
CA MET A 49 -1.36 -27.24 51.51
C MET A 49 -0.19 -26.53 52.20
N GLU A 50 1.01 -26.55 51.59
CA GLU A 50 2.15 -25.79 52.08
C GLU A 50 1.88 -24.26 52.06
N ALA A 51 1.31 -23.75 50.97
CA ALA A 51 0.94 -22.34 50.85
C ALA A 51 -0.11 -21.89 51.88
N ALA A 52 -0.97 -22.83 52.34
CA ALA A 52 -1.95 -22.60 53.39
C ALA A 52 -1.35 -22.78 54.82
N GLY A 53 -0.08 -23.22 54.93
CA GLY A 53 0.56 -23.51 56.20
C GLY A 53 -0.01 -24.76 56.92
N ILE A 54 -0.68 -25.66 56.17
CA ILE A 54 -1.29 -26.88 56.69
C ILE A 54 -0.30 -28.03 56.50
N THR A 55 0.22 -28.58 57.60
CA THR A 55 1.26 -29.63 57.59
C THR A 55 0.71 -31.00 57.96
N ASP A 56 -0.44 -31.06 58.68
CA ASP A 56 -1.10 -32.30 59.07
C ASP A 56 -2.29 -32.57 58.18
N TYR A 57 -2.12 -33.50 57.25
CA TYR A 57 -3.18 -33.87 56.28
C TYR A 57 -2.93 -35.27 55.70
N GLU A 58 -3.99 -35.90 55.26
CA GLU A 58 -3.97 -37.20 54.56
C GLU A 58 -4.83 -37.18 53.29
N VAL A 59 -4.44 -37.88 52.24
CA VAL A 59 -5.26 -38.12 51.07
C VAL A 59 -6.17 -39.32 51.32
N VAL A 60 -7.47 -39.04 51.36
CA VAL A 60 -8.49 -40.07 51.71
C VAL A 60 -9.23 -40.62 50.48
N GLY A 61 -9.05 -40.06 49.30
CA GLY A 61 -9.66 -40.53 48.07
C GLY A 61 -9.16 -39.78 46.84
N THR A 62 -9.34 -40.37 45.67
CA THR A 62 -9.02 -39.79 44.36
C THR A 62 -10.19 -39.99 43.38
N LEU A 63 -10.38 -39.07 42.44
CA LEU A 63 -11.43 -39.12 41.40
C LEU A 63 -10.96 -38.32 40.17
N LYS A 64 -11.55 -38.61 39.03
CA LYS A 64 -11.33 -37.83 37.83
C LYS A 64 -12.10 -36.50 37.88
N GLY A 65 -11.55 -35.46 37.24
CA GLY A 65 -12.25 -34.18 37.16
C GLY A 65 -13.64 -34.29 36.49
N SER A 66 -13.79 -35.19 35.52
CA SER A 66 -15.08 -35.49 34.89
C SER A 66 -16.14 -36.04 35.86
N GLU A 67 -15.74 -36.66 36.98
CA GLU A 67 -16.67 -37.16 37.99
C GLU A 67 -17.18 -36.06 38.96
N LEU A 68 -16.53 -34.88 38.94
CA LEU A 68 -16.95 -33.69 39.69
C LEU A 68 -17.98 -32.85 38.92
N GLU A 69 -18.16 -33.10 37.64
CA GLU A 69 -19.08 -32.32 36.78
C GLU A 69 -20.51 -32.33 37.36
N TYR A 70 -21.19 -31.19 37.22
CA TYR A 70 -22.55 -30.92 37.74
C TYR A 70 -22.68 -30.92 39.29
N MET A 71 -21.62 -31.08 40.05
CA MET A 71 -21.67 -30.84 41.49
C MET A 71 -21.95 -29.36 41.79
N LYS A 72 -22.68 -29.09 42.86
CA LYS A 72 -22.99 -27.71 43.28
C LYS A 72 -22.17 -27.32 44.49
N THR A 73 -21.63 -26.11 44.44
CA THR A 73 -20.87 -25.50 45.54
C THR A 73 -21.54 -24.19 45.95
N GLN A 74 -21.38 -23.76 47.20
CA GLN A 74 -21.90 -22.49 47.71
C GLN A 74 -20.92 -21.37 47.39
N HIS A 75 -21.42 -20.24 46.85
CA HIS A 75 -20.61 -19.05 46.70
C HIS A 75 -20.13 -18.53 48.07
N PRO A 76 -18.85 -18.07 48.20
CA PRO A 76 -18.25 -17.81 49.51
C PRO A 76 -18.89 -16.66 50.31
N PHE A 77 -19.64 -15.75 49.70
CA PHE A 77 -20.29 -14.63 50.38
C PHE A 77 -21.62 -14.12 49.75
N LEU A 78 -22.06 -14.73 48.67
CA LEU A 78 -23.36 -14.40 48.05
C LEU A 78 -24.31 -15.62 48.22
N ASP A 79 -25.62 -15.37 48.34
CA ASP A 79 -26.61 -16.44 48.41
C ASP A 79 -26.95 -17.00 47.03
N ARG A 80 -25.95 -17.69 46.46
CA ARG A 80 -26.13 -18.48 45.23
C ARG A 80 -25.15 -19.65 45.18
N SER A 81 -25.54 -20.67 44.41
CA SER A 81 -24.65 -21.81 44.12
C SER A 81 -23.81 -21.60 42.87
N SER A 82 -22.63 -22.18 42.85
CA SER A 82 -21.75 -22.27 41.69
C SER A 82 -21.66 -23.74 41.24
N LEU A 83 -21.81 -23.97 39.93
CA LEU A 83 -21.75 -25.29 39.32
C LEU A 83 -20.31 -25.72 39.11
N VAL A 84 -19.96 -26.98 39.33
CA VAL A 84 -18.70 -27.54 38.86
C VAL A 84 -18.89 -27.93 37.40
N ILE A 85 -18.01 -27.42 36.56
CA ILE A 85 -17.99 -27.63 35.11
C ILE A 85 -16.62 -28.15 34.68
N VAL A 86 -16.53 -28.73 33.48
CA VAL A 86 -15.27 -29.20 32.90
C VAL A 86 -14.80 -28.32 31.76
N GLY A 87 -13.45 -28.14 31.64
CA GLY A 87 -12.89 -27.33 30.56
C GLY A 87 -11.39 -27.61 30.38
N ASP A 88 -10.98 -27.61 29.10
CA ASP A 88 -9.60 -27.96 28.72
C ASP A 88 -8.59 -26.81 28.99
N HIS A 89 -9.06 -25.61 29.33
CA HIS A 89 -8.21 -24.46 29.68
C HIS A 89 -7.63 -24.51 31.08
N VAL A 90 -8.09 -25.45 31.89
CA VAL A 90 -7.51 -25.69 33.25
C VAL A 90 -6.12 -26.27 33.11
N THR A 91 -5.15 -25.68 33.82
CA THR A 91 -3.75 -26.13 33.82
C THR A 91 -3.31 -26.63 35.20
N LEU A 92 -2.21 -27.39 35.23
CA LEU A 92 -1.57 -27.89 36.46
C LEU A 92 -0.28 -27.12 36.82
N GLU A 93 -0.16 -25.88 36.31
CA GLU A 93 1.05 -25.07 36.55
C GLU A 93 1.06 -24.41 37.95
N SER A 94 -0.11 -24.09 38.48
CA SER A 94 -0.25 -23.40 39.77
C SER A 94 -1.67 -23.51 40.33
N GLY A 95 -1.84 -23.14 41.59
CA GLY A 95 -3.15 -23.11 42.25
C GLY A 95 -3.60 -24.45 42.81
N THR A 96 -4.86 -24.79 42.61
CA THR A 96 -5.49 -26.02 43.13
C THR A 96 -6.03 -26.94 42.02
N GLY A 97 -5.95 -26.50 40.74
CA GLY A 97 -6.64 -27.18 39.64
C GLY A 97 -8.16 -26.97 39.60
N CYS A 98 -8.72 -26.19 40.54
CA CYS A 98 -10.11 -25.78 40.55
C CYS A 98 -10.18 -24.29 40.24
N VAL A 99 -10.63 -23.92 39.03
CA VAL A 99 -10.57 -22.56 38.52
C VAL A 99 -11.91 -21.83 38.70
N HIS A 100 -11.84 -20.66 39.34
CA HIS A 100 -12.98 -19.75 39.43
C HIS A 100 -13.44 -19.36 38.01
N THR A 101 -14.72 -19.39 37.76
CA THR A 101 -15.29 -19.12 36.43
C THR A 101 -16.39 -18.06 36.50
N ALA A 102 -16.19 -16.97 35.76
CA ALA A 102 -17.09 -15.82 35.67
C ALA A 102 -17.25 -15.40 34.21
N PRO A 103 -18.25 -15.90 33.49
CA PRO A 103 -18.44 -15.66 32.05
C PRO A 103 -18.60 -14.18 31.69
N GLY A 104 -19.00 -13.34 32.63
CA GLY A 104 -19.07 -11.90 32.46
C GLY A 104 -17.70 -11.18 32.42
N HIS A 105 -16.60 -11.87 32.79
CA HIS A 105 -15.30 -11.25 33.02
C HIS A 105 -14.08 -11.99 32.44
N GLY A 106 -14.28 -13.07 31.70
CA GLY A 106 -13.23 -13.85 31.04
C GLY A 106 -13.72 -14.42 29.72
N VAL A 107 -12.85 -14.43 28.69
CA VAL A 107 -13.20 -14.98 27.36
C VAL A 107 -13.28 -16.50 27.46
N GLU A 108 -12.30 -17.15 28.06
CA GLU A 108 -12.27 -18.59 28.26
C GLU A 108 -13.43 -19.05 29.15
N ASP A 109 -13.75 -18.28 30.21
CA ASP A 109 -14.89 -18.50 31.07
C ASP A 109 -16.21 -18.44 30.35
N PHE A 110 -16.34 -17.43 29.45
CA PHE A 110 -17.52 -17.28 28.62
C PHE A 110 -17.70 -18.45 27.64
N ASP A 111 -16.61 -18.82 26.95
CA ASP A 111 -16.64 -19.88 25.95
C ASP A 111 -17.00 -21.24 26.57
N VAL A 112 -16.42 -21.60 27.72
CA VAL A 112 -16.76 -22.87 28.42
C VAL A 112 -18.16 -22.87 28.96
N CYS A 113 -18.65 -21.76 29.54
CA CYS A 113 -20.00 -21.63 30.07
C CYS A 113 -21.09 -21.76 29.00
N ARG A 114 -20.80 -21.46 27.72
CA ARG A 114 -21.76 -21.67 26.62
C ARG A 114 -22.23 -23.13 26.47
N ASN A 115 -21.43 -24.07 26.92
CA ASN A 115 -21.79 -25.49 26.91
C ASN A 115 -22.82 -25.86 28.01
N TYR A 116 -23.05 -24.98 28.99
CA TYR A 116 -23.94 -25.17 30.14
C TYR A 116 -25.03 -24.10 30.11
N LYS A 117 -26.18 -24.43 29.47
CA LYS A 117 -27.28 -23.48 29.22
C LYS A 117 -27.91 -22.90 30.47
N GLU A 118 -27.79 -23.57 31.63
CA GLU A 118 -28.28 -23.15 32.92
C GLU A 118 -27.45 -22.05 33.59
N LEU A 119 -26.22 -21.81 33.14
CA LEU A 119 -25.37 -20.81 33.74
C LEU A 119 -25.66 -19.39 33.18
N PRO A 120 -26.01 -18.44 34.08
CA PRO A 120 -26.23 -17.06 33.66
C PRO A 120 -24.90 -16.33 33.44
N VAL A 121 -24.93 -15.37 32.51
CA VAL A 121 -23.81 -14.40 32.37
C VAL A 121 -24.06 -13.24 33.35
N ILE A 122 -23.40 -13.27 34.51
CA ILE A 122 -23.53 -12.25 35.55
C ILE A 122 -22.43 -11.21 35.37
N VAL A 123 -22.82 -9.93 35.33
CA VAL A 123 -21.90 -8.79 35.16
C VAL A 123 -22.10 -7.79 36.30
N PRO A 124 -21.51 -8.05 37.49
CA PRO A 124 -21.67 -7.19 38.65
C PRO A 124 -20.78 -5.91 38.60
N VAL A 125 -20.53 -5.40 37.40
CA VAL A 125 -19.73 -4.19 37.17
C VAL A 125 -20.46 -3.30 36.17
N ASP A 126 -20.68 -2.05 36.55
CA ASP A 126 -21.30 -1.04 35.69
C ASP A 126 -20.36 -0.44 34.63
N ALA A 127 -20.86 0.52 33.87
CA ALA A 127 -20.08 1.19 32.83
C ALA A 127 -18.93 2.07 33.35
N ASP A 128 -19.01 2.49 34.61
CA ASP A 128 -17.99 3.31 35.27
C ASP A 128 -16.92 2.45 35.99
N GLY A 129 -17.03 1.11 35.89
CA GLY A 129 -16.12 0.15 36.53
C GLY A 129 -16.38 -0.02 38.02
N ARG A 130 -17.57 0.30 38.50
CA ARG A 130 -18.00 0.10 39.89
C ARG A 130 -18.80 -1.18 40.03
N LEU A 131 -18.68 -1.82 41.17
CA LEU A 131 -19.48 -2.98 41.52
C LEU A 131 -20.93 -2.56 41.75
N THR A 132 -21.84 -3.31 41.14
CA THR A 132 -23.29 -3.10 41.26
C THR A 132 -23.89 -3.81 42.50
N ALA A 133 -25.17 -3.64 42.75
CA ALA A 133 -25.92 -4.36 43.79
C ALA A 133 -25.77 -5.91 43.75
N GLN A 134 -25.47 -6.47 42.58
CA GLN A 134 -25.18 -7.90 42.40
C GLN A 134 -23.89 -8.35 43.15
N ALA A 135 -23.03 -7.43 43.54
CA ALA A 135 -21.84 -7.72 44.35
C ALA A 135 -22.11 -7.70 45.86
N GLY A 136 -23.35 -7.49 46.28
CA GLY A 136 -23.80 -7.45 47.67
C GLY A 136 -23.09 -6.34 48.45
N GLN A 137 -22.47 -6.68 49.57
CA GLN A 137 -21.80 -5.69 50.46
C GLN A 137 -20.67 -4.91 49.84
N PHE A 138 -20.24 -5.26 48.65
CA PHE A 138 -19.17 -4.58 47.93
C PHE A 138 -19.68 -3.58 46.88
N GLU A 139 -20.99 -3.33 46.83
CA GLU A 139 -21.61 -2.38 45.92
C GLU A 139 -20.96 -0.97 45.98
N GLY A 140 -20.83 -0.32 44.87
CA GLY A 140 -20.26 1.04 44.71
C GLY A 140 -18.72 1.12 44.71
N LEU A 141 -18.00 0.07 45.09
CA LEU A 141 -16.55 0.06 45.04
C LEU A 141 -16.04 0.02 43.59
N LEU A 142 -14.98 0.77 43.30
CA LEU A 142 -14.26 0.60 42.06
C LEU A 142 -13.61 -0.80 42.02
N THR A 143 -13.65 -1.45 40.88
CA THR A 143 -13.08 -2.81 40.69
C THR A 143 -11.62 -2.93 41.11
N GLY A 144 -10.82 -1.88 40.89
CA GLY A 144 -9.43 -1.82 41.34
C GLY A 144 -9.28 -1.83 42.85
N ASP A 145 -10.17 -1.18 43.58
CA ASP A 145 -10.16 -1.03 45.04
C ASP A 145 -10.81 -2.21 45.75
N ALA A 146 -11.68 -2.96 45.08
CA ALA A 146 -12.45 -4.06 45.67
C ALA A 146 -11.60 -5.28 46.07
N ASN A 147 -10.43 -5.48 45.47
CA ASN A 147 -9.58 -6.66 45.76
C ASN A 147 -9.22 -6.83 47.24
N LYS A 148 -8.85 -5.76 47.94
CA LYS A 148 -8.44 -5.80 49.35
C LYS A 148 -9.64 -6.03 50.25
N PRO A 149 -10.78 -5.33 50.16
CA PRO A 149 -11.98 -5.58 50.95
C PRO A 149 -12.50 -7.00 50.81
N ILE A 150 -12.55 -7.55 49.56
CA ILE A 150 -13.01 -8.92 49.30
C ILE A 150 -12.07 -9.92 49.95
N ALA A 151 -10.73 -9.78 49.81
CA ALA A 151 -9.76 -10.64 50.45
C ALA A 151 -9.90 -10.65 51.98
N LYS A 152 -10.02 -9.47 52.62
CA LYS A 152 -10.22 -9.33 54.04
C LYS A 152 -11.51 -10.00 54.53
N HIS A 153 -12.58 -9.88 53.74
CA HIS A 153 -13.85 -10.54 54.04
C HIS A 153 -13.71 -12.08 54.01
N LEU A 154 -13.08 -12.63 52.95
CA LEU A 154 -12.83 -14.07 52.84
C LEU A 154 -11.96 -14.60 54.01
N GLU A 155 -10.96 -13.83 54.42
CA GLU A 155 -10.15 -14.14 55.59
C GLU A 155 -10.97 -14.18 56.89
N SER A 156 -11.81 -13.16 57.11
CA SER A 156 -12.62 -13.05 58.32
C SER A 156 -13.72 -14.11 58.43
N THR A 157 -14.18 -14.66 57.30
CA THR A 157 -15.20 -15.72 57.24
C THR A 157 -14.59 -17.12 57.17
N GLY A 158 -13.27 -17.25 57.14
CA GLY A 158 -12.57 -18.54 56.98
C GLY A 158 -12.72 -19.15 55.56
N ALA A 159 -13.18 -18.37 54.61
CA ALA A 159 -13.32 -18.80 53.20
C ALA A 159 -12.04 -18.64 52.38
N LEU A 160 -11.02 -17.95 52.88
CA LEU A 160 -9.72 -17.81 52.22
C LEU A 160 -8.83 -18.98 52.61
N PHE A 161 -8.53 -19.89 51.68
CA PHE A 161 -7.62 -21.01 51.91
C PHE A 161 -6.15 -20.58 51.98
N ALA A 162 -5.68 -19.90 50.93
CA ALA A 162 -4.34 -19.32 50.86
C ALA A 162 -4.30 -18.10 49.93
N MET A 163 -3.27 -17.26 50.08
CA MET A 163 -3.04 -16.12 49.18
C MET A 163 -1.57 -16.00 48.83
N LYS A 164 -1.23 -16.15 47.57
CA LYS A 164 0.13 -16.00 47.03
C LYS A 164 0.20 -14.84 46.06
N LYS A 165 1.24 -14.04 46.09
CA LYS A 165 1.50 -13.03 45.09
C LYS A 165 2.17 -13.68 43.88
N ILE A 166 1.65 -13.43 42.71
CA ILE A 166 2.23 -13.86 41.44
C ILE A 166 2.57 -12.67 40.60
N ASN A 167 3.52 -12.81 39.69
CA ASN A 167 3.88 -11.82 38.70
C ASN A 167 3.51 -12.36 37.34
N HIS A 168 2.69 -11.64 36.61
CA HIS A 168 2.22 -12.02 35.29
C HIS A 168 2.01 -10.79 34.39
N GLN A 169 1.94 -11.01 33.08
CA GLN A 169 1.63 -9.96 32.13
C GLN A 169 0.12 -9.69 32.13
N TYR A 170 -0.27 -8.43 32.14
CA TYR A 170 -1.68 -8.02 32.09
C TYR A 170 -1.89 -6.95 31.04
N PRO A 171 -2.95 -7.03 30.22
CA PRO A 171 -3.22 -6.03 29.19
C PRO A 171 -3.57 -4.68 29.80
N HIS A 172 -2.93 -3.63 29.27
CA HIS A 172 -3.16 -2.24 29.64
C HIS A 172 -3.68 -1.44 28.45
N CYS A 173 -4.50 -0.45 28.73
CA CYS A 173 -4.95 0.50 27.73
C CYS A 173 -3.76 1.19 27.07
N TRP A 174 -3.65 1.11 25.74
CA TRP A 174 -2.54 1.72 25.01
C TRP A 174 -2.45 3.24 25.19
N ARG A 175 -3.58 3.90 25.48
CA ARG A 175 -3.67 5.35 25.65
C ARG A 175 -3.40 5.80 27.09
N CYS A 176 -4.19 5.35 28.06
CA CYS A 176 -4.08 5.79 29.46
C CYS A 176 -3.17 4.91 30.31
N LYS A 177 -2.67 3.80 29.77
CA LYS A 177 -1.75 2.85 30.44
C LYS A 177 -2.33 2.14 31.67
N ASN A 178 -3.61 2.35 31.98
CA ASN A 178 -4.26 1.65 33.09
C ASN A 178 -4.65 0.20 32.67
N PRO A 179 -4.74 -0.74 33.64
CA PRO A 179 -5.21 -2.09 33.37
C PRO A 179 -6.60 -2.08 32.72
N VAL A 180 -6.81 -2.91 31.69
CA VAL A 180 -8.14 -3.08 31.13
C VAL A 180 -9.00 -4.00 31.97
N LEU A 181 -10.32 -3.94 31.79
CA LEU A 181 -11.28 -4.82 32.44
C LEU A 181 -12.06 -5.58 31.36
N PHE A 182 -12.11 -6.89 31.46
CA PHE A 182 -13.02 -7.69 30.65
C PHE A 182 -14.41 -7.60 31.24
N ARG A 183 -15.40 -7.26 30.42
CA ARG A 183 -16.79 -7.07 30.80
C ARG A 183 -17.71 -7.46 29.66
N ALA A 184 -18.57 -8.45 29.87
CA ALA A 184 -19.58 -8.79 28.91
C ALA A 184 -20.62 -7.65 28.81
N THR A 185 -21.03 -7.31 27.59
CA THR A 185 -22.04 -6.31 27.29
C THR A 185 -22.87 -6.76 26.12
N ASP A 186 -24.14 -6.36 26.08
CA ASP A 186 -24.95 -6.55 24.89
C ASP A 186 -24.38 -5.72 23.75
N GLN A 187 -24.24 -6.33 22.60
CA GLN A 187 -23.63 -5.71 21.41
C GLN A 187 -24.44 -6.09 20.16
N TRP A 188 -24.37 -5.23 19.16
CA TRP A 188 -24.88 -5.53 17.82
C TRP A 188 -23.84 -6.26 16.99
N PHE A 189 -24.23 -7.40 16.43
CA PHE A 189 -23.38 -8.19 15.54
C PHE A 189 -24.03 -8.29 14.15
N CYS A 190 -23.20 -8.13 13.13
CA CYS A 190 -23.54 -8.51 11.77
C CYS A 190 -23.08 -9.96 11.58
N SER A 191 -24.01 -10.87 11.26
CA SER A 191 -23.69 -12.27 10.95
C SER A 191 -22.97 -12.33 9.60
N VAL A 192 -21.66 -12.53 9.64
CA VAL A 192 -20.84 -12.69 8.44
C VAL A 192 -20.99 -14.09 7.86
N ASP A 193 -21.27 -15.09 8.69
CA ASP A 193 -21.42 -16.48 8.27
C ASP A 193 -22.55 -16.66 7.25
N ASP A 194 -23.59 -15.82 7.29
CA ASP A 194 -24.75 -15.90 6.41
C ASP A 194 -24.43 -15.57 4.93
N PHE A 195 -23.36 -14.82 4.66
CA PHE A 195 -22.96 -14.42 3.29
C PHE A 195 -21.46 -14.57 3.01
N LYS A 196 -20.76 -15.34 3.83
CA LYS A 196 -19.31 -15.57 3.74
C LYS A 196 -18.89 -16.19 2.41
N ASP A 197 -19.63 -17.17 1.92
CA ASP A 197 -19.34 -17.84 0.66
C ASP A 197 -19.55 -16.91 -0.55
N GLU A 198 -20.58 -16.06 -0.51
CA GLU A 198 -20.83 -15.03 -1.51
C GLU A 198 -19.71 -13.98 -1.52
N ALA A 199 -19.19 -13.64 -0.33
CA ALA A 199 -18.05 -12.73 -0.23
C ALA A 199 -16.77 -13.35 -0.83
N VAL A 200 -16.53 -14.64 -0.66
CA VAL A 200 -15.40 -15.36 -1.29
C VAL A 200 -15.59 -15.42 -2.80
N GLU A 201 -16.79 -15.64 -3.28
CA GLU A 201 -17.07 -15.62 -4.73
C GLU A 201 -16.84 -14.22 -5.33
N ALA A 202 -17.27 -13.16 -4.63
CA ALA A 202 -17.02 -11.79 -5.04
C ALA A 202 -15.51 -11.46 -5.09
N ILE A 203 -14.70 -11.99 -4.16
CA ILE A 203 -13.24 -11.83 -4.19
C ILE A 203 -12.63 -12.41 -5.46
N ASN A 204 -13.13 -13.54 -5.96
CA ASN A 204 -12.63 -14.20 -7.16
C ASN A 204 -12.86 -13.39 -8.45
N GLN A 205 -13.79 -12.43 -8.43
CA GLN A 205 -14.09 -11.56 -9.57
C GLN A 205 -13.26 -10.28 -9.59
N VAL A 206 -12.49 -10.00 -8.55
CA VAL A 206 -11.66 -8.79 -8.40
C VAL A 206 -10.25 -9.04 -8.92
N GLN A 207 -9.69 -8.06 -9.63
CA GLN A 207 -8.27 -8.07 -9.99
C GLN A 207 -7.42 -7.64 -8.79
N TRP A 208 -6.59 -8.54 -8.28
CA TRP A 208 -5.68 -8.26 -7.16
C TRP A 208 -4.27 -7.97 -7.67
N ILE A 209 -3.71 -6.83 -7.25
CA ILE A 209 -2.38 -6.35 -7.62
C ILE A 209 -1.59 -6.05 -6.32
N PRO A 210 -0.59 -6.88 -5.97
CA PRO A 210 -0.18 -8.15 -6.59
C PRO A 210 -1.17 -9.30 -6.31
N GLY A 211 -1.10 -10.37 -7.11
CA GLY A 211 -2.05 -11.49 -7.09
C GLY A 211 -2.19 -12.22 -5.75
N TRP A 212 -1.15 -12.23 -4.90
CA TRP A 212 -1.21 -12.84 -3.56
C TRP A 212 -2.27 -12.20 -2.64
N GLY A 213 -2.72 -10.99 -2.98
CA GLY A 213 -3.79 -10.29 -2.25
C GLY A 213 -5.09 -11.07 -2.19
N GLN A 214 -5.41 -11.84 -3.24
CA GLN A 214 -6.59 -12.69 -3.30
C GLN A 214 -6.60 -13.77 -2.21
N ASP A 215 -5.50 -14.50 -2.08
CA ASP A 215 -5.40 -15.55 -1.05
C ASP A 215 -5.47 -14.97 0.35
N ARG A 216 -4.84 -13.81 0.55
CA ARG A 216 -4.81 -13.12 1.84
C ARG A 216 -6.20 -12.67 2.29
N ILE A 217 -6.96 -11.99 1.44
CA ILE A 217 -8.32 -11.54 1.79
C ILE A 217 -9.27 -12.72 1.94
N THR A 218 -9.14 -13.74 1.10
CA THR A 218 -9.94 -14.97 1.17
C THR A 218 -9.77 -15.67 2.52
N SER A 219 -8.52 -15.88 2.95
CA SER A 219 -8.25 -16.50 4.26
C SER A 219 -8.83 -15.66 5.40
N MET A 220 -8.64 -14.34 5.36
CA MET A 220 -9.17 -13.43 6.39
C MET A 220 -10.70 -13.40 6.45
N VAL A 221 -11.39 -13.54 5.32
CA VAL A 221 -12.86 -13.60 5.27
C VAL A 221 -13.35 -14.96 5.77
N ARG A 222 -12.73 -16.06 5.36
CA ARG A 222 -13.10 -17.42 5.81
C ARG A 222 -12.95 -17.61 7.31
N GLU A 223 -11.89 -17.06 7.91
CA GLU A 223 -11.63 -17.14 9.35
C GLU A 223 -12.42 -16.12 10.17
N ARG A 224 -13.10 -15.18 9.51
CA ARG A 224 -13.81 -14.11 10.21
C ARG A 224 -15.03 -14.66 10.94
N LYS A 225 -15.14 -14.29 12.21
CA LYS A 225 -16.35 -14.45 13.03
C LYS A 225 -17.30 -13.28 12.77
N ASP A 226 -18.48 -13.33 13.36
CA ASP A 226 -19.44 -12.25 13.34
C ASP A 226 -18.82 -10.89 13.67
N TRP A 227 -19.26 -9.86 13.00
CA TRP A 227 -18.73 -8.52 13.14
C TRP A 227 -19.49 -7.73 14.17
N CYS A 228 -18.89 -7.47 15.33
CA CYS A 228 -19.44 -6.54 16.32
C CYS A 228 -19.41 -5.11 15.74
N ILE A 229 -20.56 -4.58 15.39
CA ILE A 229 -20.73 -3.27 14.75
C ILE A 229 -21.02 -2.14 15.72
N SER A 230 -21.36 -2.42 16.98
CA SER A 230 -21.65 -1.42 18.00
C SER A 230 -20.41 -0.93 18.74
N ARG A 231 -20.39 0.35 19.07
CA ARG A 231 -19.32 0.99 19.87
C ARG A 231 -19.91 1.95 20.88
N GLN A 232 -19.37 1.91 22.10
CA GLN A 232 -19.73 2.80 23.22
C GLN A 232 -18.85 4.05 23.16
N ARG A 233 -19.07 4.88 22.13
CA ARG A 233 -18.39 6.17 21.91
C ARG A 233 -19.41 7.24 21.57
N LYS A 234 -19.04 8.50 21.67
CA LYS A 234 -19.91 9.65 21.33
C LYS A 234 -19.69 10.17 19.91
N TRP A 235 -18.50 9.97 19.34
CA TRP A 235 -18.19 10.37 17.98
C TRP A 235 -18.38 9.21 17.01
N GLY A 236 -19.36 9.31 16.16
CA GLY A 236 -19.69 8.31 15.13
C GLY A 236 -21.17 8.39 14.73
N VAL A 237 -21.57 7.54 13.80
CA VAL A 237 -22.95 7.44 13.33
C VAL A 237 -23.75 6.59 14.32
N PRO A 238 -24.88 7.10 14.90
CA PRO A 238 -25.73 6.32 15.79
C PRO A 238 -26.33 5.11 15.11
N ILE A 239 -26.49 4.01 15.84
CA ILE A 239 -27.22 2.83 15.37
C ILE A 239 -28.72 3.17 15.38
N PRO A 240 -29.43 3.12 14.23
CA PRO A 240 -30.82 3.62 14.11
C PRO A 240 -31.83 2.61 14.60
N ILE A 241 -31.68 2.10 15.82
CA ILE A 241 -32.54 1.09 16.44
C ILE A 241 -33.24 1.69 17.65
N PHE A 242 -34.50 1.25 17.86
CA PHE A 242 -35.28 1.64 18.99
C PHE A 242 -35.63 0.39 19.82
N PHE A 243 -35.87 0.57 21.13
CA PHE A 243 -36.26 -0.49 22.05
C PHE A 243 -37.62 -0.15 22.63
N CYS A 244 -38.53 -1.11 22.65
CA CYS A 244 -39.81 -0.96 23.31
C CYS A 244 -39.60 -0.74 24.81
N LYS A 245 -40.17 0.30 25.39
CA LYS A 245 -40.04 0.59 26.83
C LYS A 245 -40.69 -0.45 27.73
N GLU A 246 -41.79 -1.10 27.25
CA GLU A 246 -42.52 -2.06 28.04
C GLU A 246 -41.87 -3.45 28.09
N CYS A 247 -41.37 -3.94 26.96
CA CYS A 247 -40.87 -5.33 26.88
C CYS A 247 -39.39 -5.45 26.46
N GLY A 248 -38.71 -4.33 26.22
CA GLY A 248 -37.29 -4.32 25.82
C GLY A 248 -37.01 -4.81 24.41
N GLU A 249 -38.01 -5.20 23.63
CA GLU A 249 -37.83 -5.75 22.29
C GLU A 249 -37.26 -4.70 21.32
N PRO A 250 -36.19 -5.00 20.56
CA PRO A 250 -35.68 -4.08 19.55
C PRO A 250 -36.63 -3.96 18.35
N LEU A 251 -36.85 -2.75 17.92
CA LEU A 251 -37.61 -2.44 16.70
C LEU A 251 -36.68 -2.44 15.50
N ILE A 252 -36.54 -3.60 14.86
CA ILE A 252 -35.83 -3.76 13.58
C ILE A 252 -36.85 -3.65 12.47
N ASP A 253 -37.04 -2.43 11.98
CA ASP A 253 -38.12 -2.11 11.02
C ASP A 253 -37.56 -1.16 9.94
N LYS A 254 -37.88 -1.50 8.68
CA LYS A 254 -37.37 -0.75 7.51
C LYS A 254 -37.89 0.70 7.51
N ASP A 255 -39.16 0.91 7.82
CA ASP A 255 -39.76 2.25 7.76
C ASP A 255 -39.21 3.14 8.87
N ALA A 256 -38.96 2.57 10.06
CA ALA A 256 -38.29 3.26 11.14
C ALA A 256 -36.88 3.67 10.76
N MET A 257 -36.09 2.77 10.11
CA MET A 257 -34.72 3.08 9.66
C MET A 257 -34.70 4.14 8.54
N LEU A 258 -35.64 4.09 7.60
CA LEU A 258 -35.78 5.10 6.55
C LEU A 258 -36.19 6.48 7.11
N ALA A 259 -37.02 6.52 8.15
CA ALA A 259 -37.35 7.76 8.84
C ALA A 259 -36.13 8.41 9.49
N VAL A 260 -35.28 7.58 10.11
CA VAL A 260 -33.97 8.05 10.64
C VAL A 260 -33.03 8.55 9.53
N ALA A 261 -32.91 7.82 8.43
CA ALA A 261 -32.11 8.23 7.29
C ALA A 261 -32.58 9.58 6.71
N GLU A 262 -33.86 9.78 6.59
CA GLU A 262 -34.47 11.05 6.12
C GLU A 262 -34.23 12.20 7.12
N LEU A 263 -34.32 11.91 8.41
CA LEU A 263 -33.97 12.87 9.46
C LEU A 263 -32.50 13.29 9.35
N PHE A 264 -31.57 12.32 9.20
CA PHE A 264 -30.17 12.61 9.07
C PHE A 264 -29.83 13.38 7.80
N ARG A 265 -30.53 13.12 6.70
CA ARG A 265 -30.39 13.89 5.44
C ARG A 265 -30.75 15.36 5.62
N LYS A 266 -31.78 15.65 6.43
CA LYS A 266 -32.29 17.02 6.66
C LYS A 266 -31.53 17.78 7.74
N GLU A 267 -31.19 17.13 8.83
CA GLU A 267 -30.75 17.79 10.06
C GLU A 267 -29.35 17.29 10.54
N GLY A 268 -28.79 16.28 9.88
CA GLY A 268 -27.56 15.65 10.32
C GLY A 268 -27.79 14.60 11.42
N SER A 269 -26.75 13.81 11.72
CA SER A 269 -26.83 12.72 12.71
C SER A 269 -27.01 13.19 14.16
N ASP A 270 -26.69 14.44 14.47
CA ASP A 270 -26.90 15.01 15.79
C ASP A 270 -28.40 15.07 16.20
N ALA A 271 -29.27 15.08 15.22
CA ALA A 271 -30.73 14.99 15.44
C ALA A 271 -31.15 13.73 16.22
N TRP A 272 -30.37 12.65 16.14
CA TRP A 272 -30.58 11.46 16.95
C TRP A 272 -30.54 11.73 18.45
N PHE A 273 -29.67 12.63 18.88
CA PHE A 273 -29.47 12.94 20.30
C PHE A 273 -30.41 14.02 20.80
N THR A 274 -30.89 14.89 19.92
CA THR A 274 -31.72 16.05 20.30
C THR A 274 -33.23 15.79 20.22
N LYS A 275 -33.69 14.84 19.39
CA LYS A 275 -35.11 14.49 19.22
C LYS A 275 -35.47 13.24 20.01
N SER A 276 -36.70 13.15 20.45
CA SER A 276 -37.26 11.94 21.07
C SER A 276 -37.58 10.86 20.05
N ALA A 277 -37.74 9.60 20.48
CA ALA A 277 -38.18 8.51 19.61
C ALA A 277 -39.51 8.79 18.94
N ALA A 278 -40.46 9.39 19.66
CA ALA A 278 -41.80 9.74 19.14
C ALA A 278 -41.76 10.80 18.02
N GLU A 279 -40.78 11.71 18.03
CA GLU A 279 -40.60 12.71 16.96
C GLU A 279 -39.94 12.13 15.70
N ILE A 280 -39.26 10.99 15.84
CA ILE A 280 -38.52 10.36 14.73
C ILE A 280 -39.33 9.27 14.05
N LEU A 281 -40.00 8.43 14.85
CA LEU A 281 -40.75 7.27 14.36
C LEU A 281 -41.98 7.68 13.57
N PRO A 282 -42.35 6.94 12.52
CA PRO A 282 -43.60 7.13 11.82
C PRO A 282 -44.85 7.07 12.77
N ALA A 283 -45.83 7.87 12.48
CA ALA A 283 -47.08 7.88 13.28
C ALA A 283 -47.74 6.48 13.30
N GLY A 284 -48.15 6.03 14.50
CA GLY A 284 -48.77 4.72 14.67
C GLY A 284 -47.78 3.55 14.82
N THR A 285 -46.47 3.79 14.87
CA THR A 285 -45.50 2.72 15.14
C THR A 285 -45.82 2.01 16.46
N ALA A 286 -45.88 0.68 16.44
CA ALA A 286 -46.17 -0.16 17.58
C ALA A 286 -45.16 -1.32 17.69
N CYS A 287 -44.87 -1.73 18.91
CA CYS A 287 -44.05 -2.90 19.17
C CYS A 287 -44.71 -4.17 18.63
N LYS A 288 -44.03 -4.92 17.80
CA LYS A 288 -44.51 -6.17 17.18
C LYS A 288 -44.82 -7.27 18.21
N LYS A 289 -44.23 -7.20 19.42
CA LYS A 289 -44.34 -8.21 20.48
C LYS A 289 -45.46 -7.90 21.47
N CYS A 290 -45.58 -6.67 21.95
CA CYS A 290 -46.54 -6.30 23.00
C CYS A 290 -47.53 -5.22 22.59
N GLY A 291 -47.41 -4.62 21.40
CA GLY A 291 -48.30 -3.59 20.91
C GLY A 291 -48.11 -2.18 21.51
N ALA A 292 -47.12 -2.00 22.39
CA ALA A 292 -46.83 -0.71 22.99
C ALA A 292 -46.26 0.31 21.98
N HIS A 293 -46.45 1.60 22.24
CA HIS A 293 -46.07 2.70 21.34
C HIS A 293 -44.94 3.57 21.86
N GLU A 294 -44.40 3.27 23.05
CA GLU A 294 -43.29 4.02 23.63
C GLU A 294 -41.96 3.31 23.41
N PHE A 295 -40.96 4.05 22.94
CA PHE A 295 -39.66 3.52 22.59
C PHE A 295 -38.54 4.38 23.17
N ASP A 296 -37.42 3.71 23.56
CA ASP A 296 -36.14 4.31 23.81
C ASP A 296 -35.25 4.13 22.57
N LYS A 297 -34.27 5.00 22.41
CA LYS A 297 -33.30 4.94 21.31
C LYS A 297 -32.03 4.20 21.74
N GLU A 298 -31.40 3.47 20.81
CA GLU A 298 -30.06 2.95 20.99
C GLU A 298 -29.09 4.10 21.29
N LYS A 299 -28.10 3.83 22.18
CA LYS A 299 -27.09 4.81 22.60
C LYS A 299 -25.74 4.56 21.97
N ASP A 300 -25.54 3.36 21.44
CA ASP A 300 -24.31 2.98 20.77
C ASP A 300 -24.21 3.58 19.36
N ILE A 301 -22.99 3.77 18.93
CA ILE A 301 -22.66 4.20 17.57
C ILE A 301 -22.14 3.03 16.75
N MET A 302 -22.13 3.16 15.44
CA MET A 302 -21.55 2.18 14.54
C MET A 302 -20.03 2.14 14.66
N ASP A 303 -19.43 0.99 14.37
CA ASP A 303 -18.00 0.85 14.15
C ASP A 303 -17.57 1.75 13.00
N VAL A 304 -16.52 2.55 13.19
CA VAL A 304 -15.96 3.41 12.14
C VAL A 304 -15.57 2.63 10.87
N TRP A 305 -15.25 1.35 11.00
CA TRP A 305 -15.01 0.48 9.85
C TRP A 305 -16.28 0.14 9.07
N PHE A 306 -17.45 0.15 9.73
CA PHE A 306 -18.73 0.05 9.06
C PHE A 306 -19.04 1.34 8.29
N ASP A 307 -18.82 2.49 8.91
CA ASP A 307 -18.99 3.79 8.27
C ASP A 307 -18.09 3.94 7.03
N SER A 308 -16.79 3.69 7.18
CA SER A 308 -15.84 3.76 6.07
C SER A 308 -16.09 2.67 5.02
N GLY A 309 -16.50 1.47 5.44
CA GLY A 309 -16.88 0.38 4.54
C GLY A 309 -18.04 0.73 3.63
N SER A 310 -18.97 1.54 4.12
CA SER A 310 -20.18 1.99 3.39
C SER A 310 -19.91 3.14 2.40
N THR A 311 -18.67 3.62 2.27
CA THR A 311 -18.31 4.75 1.38
C THR A 311 -18.72 4.50 -0.08
N HIS A 312 -18.64 3.26 -0.56
CA HIS A 312 -19.06 2.90 -1.91
C HIS A 312 -20.53 3.22 -2.15
N ALA A 313 -21.42 3.01 -1.17
CA ALA A 313 -22.82 3.36 -1.27
C ALA A 313 -23.03 4.87 -1.09
N ALA A 314 -22.44 5.45 -0.04
CA ALA A 314 -22.65 6.86 0.32
C ALA A 314 -22.03 7.86 -0.65
N VAL A 315 -21.06 7.46 -1.47
CA VAL A 315 -20.35 8.33 -2.40
C VAL A 315 -20.50 7.88 -3.84
N LEU A 316 -20.10 6.64 -4.16
CA LEU A 316 -20.04 6.20 -5.56
C LEU A 316 -21.43 6.00 -6.17
N GLN A 317 -22.38 5.41 -5.42
CA GLN A 317 -23.73 5.19 -5.89
C GLN A 317 -24.60 6.46 -5.89
N GLU A 318 -24.32 7.39 -4.97
CA GLU A 318 -25.12 8.62 -4.82
C GLU A 318 -24.74 9.73 -5.81
N ARG A 319 -23.52 9.70 -6.38
CA ARG A 319 -23.02 10.77 -7.24
C ARG A 319 -23.05 10.35 -8.71
N PRO A 320 -23.86 11.00 -9.58
CA PRO A 320 -24.06 10.56 -10.96
C PRO A 320 -22.84 10.67 -11.86
N TYR A 321 -21.81 11.40 -11.44
CA TYR A 321 -20.54 11.54 -12.16
C TYR A 321 -19.47 10.55 -11.69
N LEU A 322 -19.77 9.69 -10.71
CA LEU A 322 -18.90 8.63 -10.25
C LEU A 322 -19.43 7.26 -10.68
N LYS A 323 -18.54 6.28 -10.73
CA LYS A 323 -18.84 4.91 -11.10
C LYS A 323 -18.87 4.01 -9.87
N TRP A 324 -19.82 3.07 -9.84
CA TRP A 324 -19.84 1.93 -8.91
C TRP A 324 -19.99 0.62 -9.69
N PRO A 325 -19.22 -0.45 -9.40
CA PRO A 325 -18.06 -0.47 -8.48
C PRO A 325 -16.94 0.48 -8.88
N ALA A 326 -16.08 0.83 -7.92
CA ALA A 326 -14.87 1.59 -8.19
C ALA A 326 -13.96 0.84 -9.14
N ASP A 327 -13.28 1.52 -10.05
CA ASP A 327 -12.28 0.90 -10.93
C ASP A 327 -11.09 0.37 -10.15
N LEU A 328 -10.65 1.11 -9.10
CA LEU A 328 -9.47 0.78 -8.31
C LEU A 328 -9.62 1.24 -6.85
N TYR A 329 -9.36 0.33 -5.89
CA TYR A 329 -9.00 0.68 -4.52
C TYR A 329 -7.48 0.56 -4.34
N LEU A 330 -6.86 1.59 -3.76
CA LEU A 330 -5.41 1.67 -3.58
C LEU A 330 -5.07 2.02 -2.14
N GLU A 331 -4.42 1.10 -1.41
CA GLU A 331 -3.98 1.29 -0.03
C GLU A 331 -2.81 0.34 0.33
N GLY A 332 -2.33 0.44 1.57
CA GLY A 332 -1.33 -0.46 2.13
C GLY A 332 -1.86 -1.84 2.50
N ALA A 333 -0.95 -2.78 2.71
CA ALA A 333 -1.26 -4.18 3.00
C ALA A 333 -1.98 -4.41 4.35
N ASP A 334 -2.01 -3.44 5.26
CA ASP A 334 -2.79 -3.49 6.50
C ASP A 334 -4.30 -3.41 6.25
N GLN A 335 -4.74 -2.84 5.12
CA GLN A 335 -6.14 -2.65 4.78
C GLN A 335 -6.87 -3.95 4.38
N TYR A 336 -6.18 -5.06 4.25
CA TYR A 336 -6.83 -6.38 4.17
C TYR A 336 -7.64 -6.71 5.43
N ARG A 337 -7.27 -6.17 6.60
CA ARG A 337 -8.07 -6.21 7.84
C ARG A 337 -8.79 -4.91 8.15
N GLY A 338 -8.78 -3.96 7.27
CA GLY A 338 -9.40 -2.67 7.41
C GLY A 338 -10.40 -2.40 6.30
N TRP A 339 -10.16 -1.33 5.55
CA TRP A 339 -11.08 -0.79 4.56
C TRP A 339 -11.40 -1.74 3.41
N PHE A 340 -10.45 -2.52 2.91
CA PHE A 340 -10.74 -3.50 1.85
C PHE A 340 -11.78 -4.53 2.30
N GLN A 341 -11.62 -5.05 3.51
CA GLN A 341 -12.53 -6.06 4.05
C GLN A 341 -13.88 -5.45 4.46
N SER A 342 -13.90 -4.30 5.14
CA SER A 342 -15.14 -3.67 5.57
C SER A 342 -15.99 -3.23 4.36
N SER A 343 -15.38 -2.66 3.32
CA SER A 343 -16.06 -2.31 2.07
C SER A 343 -16.62 -3.54 1.35
N LEU A 344 -15.85 -4.63 1.28
CA LEU A 344 -16.29 -5.88 0.69
C LEU A 344 -17.52 -6.42 1.41
N LEU A 345 -17.46 -6.55 2.74
CA LEU A 345 -18.54 -7.14 3.54
C LEU A 345 -19.82 -6.31 3.48
N THR A 346 -19.74 -4.97 3.60
CA THR A 346 -20.91 -4.10 3.48
C THR A 346 -21.53 -4.14 2.09
N SER A 347 -20.70 -4.20 1.05
CA SER A 347 -21.20 -4.27 -0.33
C SER A 347 -21.83 -5.63 -0.65
N VAL A 348 -21.18 -6.74 -0.31
CA VAL A 348 -21.72 -8.08 -0.57
C VAL A 348 -23.00 -8.30 0.20
N ALA A 349 -23.08 -7.93 1.49
CA ALA A 349 -24.29 -8.06 2.28
C ALA A 349 -25.48 -7.28 1.71
N THR A 350 -25.27 -6.21 0.96
CA THR A 350 -26.32 -5.34 0.42
C THR A 350 -26.59 -5.54 -1.07
N THR A 351 -25.60 -5.96 -1.85
CA THR A 351 -25.69 -6.00 -3.32
C THR A 351 -25.25 -7.34 -3.93
N GLY A 352 -24.65 -8.24 -3.15
CA GLY A 352 -24.08 -9.50 -3.63
C GLY A 352 -22.79 -9.34 -4.43
N ARG A 353 -22.18 -8.14 -4.48
CA ARG A 353 -21.02 -7.82 -5.33
C ARG A 353 -19.93 -7.07 -4.56
N ALA A 354 -18.67 -7.24 -4.97
CA ALA A 354 -17.55 -6.42 -4.48
C ALA A 354 -17.72 -4.94 -4.90
N PRO A 355 -17.31 -3.97 -4.05
CA PRO A 355 -17.44 -2.54 -4.35
C PRO A 355 -16.34 -1.99 -5.26
N TYR A 356 -15.42 -2.82 -5.70
CA TYR A 356 -14.27 -2.49 -6.53
C TYR A 356 -14.01 -3.57 -7.58
N GLU A 357 -13.49 -3.17 -8.74
CA GLU A 357 -13.08 -4.07 -9.82
C GLU A 357 -11.61 -4.52 -9.66
N ALA A 358 -10.76 -3.64 -9.13
CA ALA A 358 -9.36 -3.95 -8.84
C ALA A 358 -8.94 -3.41 -7.46
N VAL A 359 -7.98 -4.09 -6.85
CA VAL A 359 -7.31 -3.66 -5.61
C VAL A 359 -5.80 -3.65 -5.82
N LEU A 360 -5.18 -2.48 -5.68
CA LEU A 360 -3.75 -2.32 -5.70
C LEU A 360 -3.21 -2.12 -4.28
N THR A 361 -2.23 -2.93 -3.89
CA THR A 361 -1.68 -2.92 -2.55
C THR A 361 -0.19 -2.62 -2.58
N HIS A 362 0.24 -1.62 -1.82
CA HIS A 362 1.66 -1.30 -1.65
C HIS A 362 2.23 -1.79 -0.32
N GLY A 363 3.55 -1.98 -0.27
CA GLY A 363 4.31 -2.24 0.94
C GLY A 363 4.55 -0.98 1.79
N TRP A 364 5.45 -1.09 2.75
CA TRP A 364 5.80 -0.01 3.66
C TRP A 364 7.07 0.72 3.22
N VAL A 365 7.16 1.98 3.62
CA VAL A 365 8.41 2.74 3.51
C VAL A 365 9.27 2.43 4.74
N VAL A 366 10.49 1.97 4.50
CA VAL A 366 11.49 1.63 5.51
C VAL A 366 12.76 2.48 5.34
N ASP A 367 13.59 2.55 6.37
CA ASP A 367 14.87 3.27 6.26
C ASP A 367 15.87 2.57 5.32
N GLY A 368 17.03 3.15 5.10
CA GLY A 368 18.06 2.60 4.21
C GLY A 368 18.54 1.20 4.60
N ASP A 369 18.43 0.84 5.89
CA ASP A 369 18.80 -0.47 6.43
C ASP A 369 17.63 -1.47 6.40
N GLY A 370 16.44 -1.06 5.96
CA GLY A 370 15.25 -1.90 5.91
C GLY A 370 14.47 -1.97 7.22
N ARG A 371 14.71 -1.05 8.17
CA ARG A 371 14.00 -1.01 9.45
C ARG A 371 12.77 -0.09 9.36
N LYS A 372 11.72 -0.47 10.06
CA LYS A 372 10.51 0.37 10.19
C LYS A 372 10.87 1.75 10.78
N MET A 373 10.41 2.81 10.12
CA MET A 373 10.57 4.15 10.62
C MET A 373 9.70 4.41 11.85
N SER A 374 10.27 5.03 12.88
CA SER A 374 9.55 5.41 14.09
C SER A 374 10.16 6.64 14.75
N LYS A 375 9.34 7.41 15.46
CA LYS A 375 9.81 8.59 16.22
C LYS A 375 10.82 8.20 17.30
N SER A 376 10.68 7.00 17.90
CA SER A 376 11.57 6.52 18.95
C SER A 376 12.98 6.16 18.43
N LEU A 377 13.09 5.76 17.18
CA LEU A 377 14.38 5.45 16.53
C LEU A 377 15.00 6.69 15.86
N GLY A 378 14.24 7.76 15.68
CA GLY A 378 14.72 8.98 15.01
C GLY A 378 15.13 8.78 13.55
N ASN A 379 14.69 7.68 12.91
CA ASN A 379 15.03 7.30 11.55
C ASN A 379 13.96 7.71 10.52
N GLY A 380 12.97 8.53 10.91
CA GLY A 380 11.96 9.07 10.03
C GLY A 380 12.52 10.12 9.08
N ILE A 381 12.06 10.13 7.85
CA ILE A 381 12.34 11.18 6.85
C ILE A 381 11.02 11.83 6.53
N GLU A 382 10.92 13.13 6.79
CA GLU A 382 9.71 13.89 6.50
C GLU A 382 9.68 14.28 5.01
N PRO A 383 8.55 14.12 4.31
CA PRO A 383 8.42 14.50 2.90
C PRO A 383 8.80 15.96 2.63
N GLN A 384 8.49 16.86 3.56
CA GLN A 384 8.78 18.28 3.42
C GLN A 384 10.29 18.59 3.38
N ASP A 385 11.10 17.81 4.08
CA ASP A 385 12.57 17.96 4.04
C ASP A 385 13.11 17.57 2.66
N ILE A 386 12.56 16.49 2.07
CA ILE A 386 12.92 16.05 0.71
C ILE A 386 12.49 17.11 -0.31
N ILE A 387 11.26 17.61 -0.22
CA ILE A 387 10.72 18.61 -1.13
C ILE A 387 11.55 19.89 -1.09
N SER A 388 11.94 20.31 0.12
CA SER A 388 12.76 21.52 0.30
C SER A 388 14.17 21.39 -0.28
N GLN A 389 14.76 20.19 -0.24
CA GLN A 389 16.13 19.95 -0.71
C GLN A 389 16.20 19.58 -2.20
N TYR A 390 15.28 18.75 -2.70
CA TYR A 390 15.35 18.15 -4.03
C TYR A 390 14.19 18.55 -4.95
N GLY A 391 13.10 19.08 -4.40
CA GLY A 391 11.85 19.33 -5.11
C GLY A 391 10.88 18.15 -5.06
N ALA A 392 9.59 18.44 -5.26
CA ALA A 392 8.52 17.44 -5.20
C ALA A 392 8.68 16.35 -6.28
N ASP A 393 9.15 16.69 -7.47
CA ASP A 393 9.30 15.74 -8.56
C ASP A 393 10.35 14.66 -8.29
N VAL A 394 11.40 14.95 -7.50
CA VAL A 394 12.37 13.92 -7.10
C VAL A 394 11.74 12.93 -6.11
N LEU A 395 10.89 13.40 -5.17
CA LEU A 395 10.14 12.53 -4.29
C LEU A 395 9.16 11.64 -5.07
N ARG A 396 8.41 12.22 -6.02
CA ARG A 396 7.49 11.49 -6.90
C ARG A 396 8.24 10.46 -7.76
N LEU A 397 9.39 10.83 -8.27
CA LEU A 397 10.25 9.94 -9.06
C LEU A 397 10.77 8.77 -8.22
N TRP A 398 11.11 9.02 -6.94
CA TRP A 398 11.51 7.96 -6.03
C TRP A 398 10.39 6.94 -5.82
N VAL A 399 9.17 7.38 -5.59
CA VAL A 399 7.99 6.49 -5.47
C VAL A 399 7.81 5.68 -6.75
N ALA A 400 7.80 6.34 -7.92
CA ALA A 400 7.59 5.68 -9.19
C ALA A 400 8.75 4.76 -9.61
N SER A 401 9.98 5.03 -9.17
CA SER A 401 11.16 4.19 -9.49
C SER A 401 11.27 2.92 -8.65
N SER A 402 10.48 2.82 -7.59
CA SER A 402 10.54 1.71 -6.64
C SER A 402 9.51 0.63 -6.99
N ASP A 403 9.85 -0.63 -6.72
CA ASP A 403 8.90 -1.74 -6.78
C ASP A 403 8.06 -1.75 -5.49
N TYR A 404 6.85 -1.20 -5.57
CA TYR A 404 5.93 -1.05 -4.43
C TYR A 404 5.26 -2.36 -3.99
N HIS A 405 5.42 -3.47 -4.72
CA HIS A 405 4.87 -4.78 -4.33
C HIS A 405 5.49 -5.31 -3.02
N ALA A 406 6.64 -4.75 -2.64
CA ALA A 406 7.35 -5.02 -1.40
C ALA A 406 7.63 -3.72 -0.64
N ASP A 407 8.27 -3.83 0.54
CA ASP A 407 8.71 -2.67 1.31
C ASP A 407 9.81 -1.91 0.55
N ILE A 408 9.66 -0.59 0.47
CA ILE A 408 10.58 0.28 -0.28
C ILE A 408 11.49 1.06 0.67
N ARG A 409 12.75 1.14 0.31
CA ARG A 409 13.77 1.83 1.11
C ARG A 409 13.91 3.29 0.71
N ILE A 410 14.09 4.15 1.71
CA ILE A 410 14.42 5.56 1.51
C ILE A 410 15.68 5.92 2.31
N SER A 411 16.61 6.63 1.66
CA SER A 411 17.80 7.19 2.30
C SER A 411 18.27 8.42 1.52
N LYS A 412 19.13 9.23 2.14
CA LYS A 412 19.73 10.40 1.48
C LYS A 412 20.56 10.03 0.26
N ASP A 413 21.23 8.89 0.28
CA ASP A 413 22.04 8.42 -0.84
C ASP A 413 21.18 7.98 -2.02
N ILE A 414 20.07 7.24 -1.77
CA ILE A 414 19.10 6.87 -2.79
C ILE A 414 18.51 8.13 -3.45
N LEU A 415 18.11 9.11 -2.66
CA LEU A 415 17.53 10.37 -3.18
C LEU A 415 18.58 11.18 -3.98
N LYS A 416 19.83 11.19 -3.55
CA LYS A 416 20.93 11.85 -4.28
C LYS A 416 21.14 11.19 -5.64
N GLN A 417 21.25 9.86 -5.71
CA GLN A 417 21.41 9.13 -6.97
C GLN A 417 20.23 9.38 -7.91
N LEU A 418 19.03 9.39 -7.38
CA LEU A 418 17.84 9.63 -8.16
C LEU A 418 17.75 11.09 -8.67
N SER A 419 18.22 12.05 -7.87
CA SER A 419 18.37 13.45 -8.32
C SER A 419 19.29 13.59 -9.52
N GLU A 420 20.36 12.78 -9.62
CA GLU A 420 21.22 12.74 -10.83
C GLU A 420 20.47 12.16 -12.04
N SER A 421 19.68 11.11 -11.84
CA SER A 421 18.83 10.55 -12.91
C SER A 421 17.77 11.55 -13.39
N TYR A 422 17.12 12.24 -12.46
CA TYR A 422 16.20 13.34 -12.76
C TYR A 422 16.86 14.44 -13.62
N ARG A 423 18.11 14.86 -13.24
CA ARG A 423 18.85 15.88 -14.00
C ARG A 423 19.14 15.45 -15.43
N LYS A 424 19.39 14.17 -15.68
CA LYS A 424 19.61 13.67 -17.06
C LYS A 424 18.37 13.82 -17.92
N ILE A 425 17.19 13.44 -17.41
CA ILE A 425 15.90 13.62 -18.10
C ILE A 425 15.67 15.13 -18.39
N ARG A 426 15.80 15.96 -17.34
CA ARG A 426 15.63 17.41 -17.45
C ARG A 426 16.60 18.06 -18.45
N ASN A 427 17.87 17.64 -18.46
CA ASN A 427 18.88 18.17 -19.35
C ASN A 427 18.60 17.78 -20.81
N THR A 428 18.12 16.57 -21.08
CA THR A 428 17.66 16.16 -22.42
C THR A 428 16.54 17.10 -22.92
N ALA A 429 15.51 17.30 -22.10
CA ALA A 429 14.42 18.23 -22.44
C ALA A 429 14.94 19.66 -22.66
N ARG A 430 15.82 20.16 -21.78
CA ARG A 430 16.41 21.52 -21.90
C ARG A 430 17.20 21.68 -23.19
N TYR A 431 17.98 20.66 -23.58
CA TYR A 431 18.74 20.70 -24.83
C TYR A 431 17.81 20.79 -26.03
N ILE A 432 16.75 19.99 -26.05
CA ILE A 432 15.76 19.99 -27.13
C ILE A 432 15.05 21.34 -27.19
N LEU A 433 14.55 21.85 -26.06
CA LEU A 433 13.87 23.18 -26.01
C LEU A 433 14.77 24.30 -26.58
N GLY A 434 16.07 24.28 -26.25
CA GLY A 434 17.02 25.28 -26.76
C GLY A 434 17.17 25.26 -28.29
N ASN A 435 16.83 24.15 -28.94
CA ASN A 435 16.91 23.98 -30.40
C ASN A 435 15.55 24.10 -31.14
N LEU A 436 14.49 24.45 -30.42
CA LEU A 436 13.13 24.61 -30.98
C LEU A 436 12.61 26.06 -30.94
N SER A 437 13.48 27.01 -30.57
CA SER A 437 13.05 28.43 -30.40
C SER A 437 12.51 29.10 -31.65
N ASP A 438 12.95 28.64 -32.85
CA ASP A 438 12.56 29.12 -34.17
C ASP A 438 11.72 28.08 -34.96
N PHE A 439 11.12 27.10 -34.27
CA PHE A 439 10.34 26.02 -34.89
C PHE A 439 8.84 26.19 -34.60
N ASN A 440 8.06 26.24 -35.66
CA ASN A 440 6.60 26.25 -35.58
C ASN A 440 6.05 24.87 -36.03
N PRO A 441 5.46 24.06 -35.14
CA PRO A 441 4.99 22.73 -35.50
C PRO A 441 3.87 22.72 -36.54
N ASP A 442 3.12 23.81 -36.71
CA ASP A 442 2.05 23.89 -37.73
C ASP A 442 2.56 24.14 -39.16
N THR A 443 3.77 24.69 -39.31
CA THR A 443 4.31 25.11 -40.63
C THR A 443 5.63 24.45 -41.00
N ASP A 444 6.43 24.04 -40.00
CA ASP A 444 7.82 23.61 -40.19
C ASP A 444 8.01 22.11 -40.06
N MET A 445 6.99 21.38 -39.60
CA MET A 445 7.03 19.92 -39.54
C MET A 445 7.13 19.31 -40.93
N LEU A 446 8.07 18.36 -41.07
CA LEU A 446 8.21 17.55 -42.27
C LEU A 446 7.45 16.24 -42.13
N SER A 447 6.98 15.73 -43.30
CA SER A 447 6.35 14.42 -43.35
C SER A 447 7.36 13.29 -43.06
N PRO A 448 6.92 12.10 -42.63
CA PRO A 448 7.81 10.96 -42.33
C PRO A 448 8.74 10.62 -43.52
N ASP A 449 8.28 10.76 -44.78
CA ASP A 449 9.09 10.45 -45.96
C ASP A 449 10.24 11.43 -46.18
N GLU A 450 10.14 12.62 -45.63
CA GLU A 450 11.14 13.67 -45.76
C GLU A 450 12.19 13.63 -44.67
N LEU A 451 11.99 12.79 -43.64
CA LEU A 451 12.96 12.60 -42.55
C LEU A 451 14.15 11.77 -42.98
N PHE A 452 15.31 12.07 -42.40
CA PHE A 452 16.51 11.28 -42.61
C PHE A 452 16.43 9.93 -41.90
N PRO A 453 17.17 8.91 -42.37
CA PRO A 453 17.15 7.56 -41.73
C PRO A 453 17.42 7.60 -40.24
N ILE A 454 18.35 8.43 -39.75
CA ILE A 454 18.65 8.56 -38.32
C ILE A 454 17.51 9.20 -37.52
N ASP A 455 16.74 10.11 -38.13
CA ASP A 455 15.57 10.70 -37.48
C ASP A 455 14.46 9.66 -37.36
N LYS A 456 14.24 8.87 -38.42
CA LYS A 456 13.30 7.74 -38.39
C LYS A 456 13.69 6.70 -37.34
N TRP A 457 14.99 6.40 -37.18
CA TRP A 457 15.49 5.53 -36.13
C TRP A 457 15.16 6.07 -34.75
N ALA A 458 15.41 7.34 -34.47
CA ALA A 458 15.13 7.95 -33.16
C ALA A 458 13.61 7.94 -32.85
N LEU A 459 12.77 8.18 -33.86
CA LEU A 459 11.31 8.11 -33.73
C LEU A 459 10.81 6.68 -33.55
N ALA A 460 11.44 5.69 -34.19
CA ALA A 460 11.13 4.28 -33.97
C ALA A 460 11.47 3.85 -32.53
N LYS A 461 12.63 4.28 -31.99
CA LYS A 461 12.96 4.08 -30.57
C LYS A 461 11.97 4.77 -29.62
N LEU A 462 11.45 5.94 -30.00
CA LEU A 462 10.38 6.60 -29.25
C LEU A 462 9.08 5.76 -29.26
N ASP A 463 8.72 5.16 -30.39
CA ASP A 463 7.52 4.30 -30.49
C ASP A 463 7.66 3.03 -29.67
N GLU A 464 8.84 2.40 -29.67
CA GLU A 464 9.13 1.27 -28.78
C GLU A 464 8.99 1.67 -27.30
N LEU A 465 9.50 2.84 -26.93
CA LEU A 465 9.34 3.41 -25.60
C LEU A 465 7.88 3.66 -25.26
N ASN A 466 7.12 4.30 -26.17
CA ASN A 466 5.69 4.63 -25.97
C ASN A 466 4.87 3.35 -25.71
N LYS A 467 5.08 2.29 -26.51
CA LYS A 467 4.42 0.99 -26.31
C LYS A 467 4.72 0.41 -24.91
N ARG A 468 5.99 0.42 -24.51
CA ARG A 468 6.40 -0.08 -23.19
C ARG A 468 5.83 0.75 -22.04
N VAL A 469 5.87 2.08 -22.16
CA VAL A 469 5.36 2.99 -21.13
C VAL A 469 3.85 2.82 -20.94
N ARG A 470 3.09 2.72 -22.04
CA ARG A 470 1.65 2.46 -21.96
C ARG A 470 1.35 1.14 -21.27
N ALA A 471 1.97 0.05 -21.72
CA ALA A 471 1.81 -1.27 -21.10
C ALA A 471 2.20 -1.26 -19.61
N ALA A 472 3.24 -0.53 -19.25
CA ALA A 472 3.67 -0.39 -17.86
C ALA A 472 2.66 0.40 -17.00
N TYR A 473 2.06 1.46 -17.52
CA TYR A 473 0.99 2.18 -16.82
C TYR A 473 -0.27 1.31 -16.67
N ASP A 474 -0.67 0.60 -17.73
CA ASP A 474 -1.84 -0.30 -17.69
C ASP A 474 -1.65 -1.46 -16.70
N ALA A 475 -0.41 -1.92 -16.53
CA ALA A 475 -0.04 -2.94 -15.55
C ALA A 475 0.32 -2.38 -14.16
N PHE A 476 0.27 -1.06 -13.95
CA PHE A 476 0.73 -0.38 -12.73
C PHE A 476 2.20 -0.61 -12.38
N GLU A 477 3.05 -0.88 -13.37
CA GLU A 477 4.50 -1.12 -13.25
C GLU A 477 5.30 0.18 -13.42
N PHE A 478 5.13 1.15 -12.53
CA PHE A 478 5.66 2.52 -12.67
C PHE A 478 7.18 2.60 -12.73
N HIS A 479 7.90 1.66 -12.11
CA HIS A 479 9.35 1.58 -12.19
C HIS A 479 9.84 1.32 -13.63
N GLN A 480 9.08 0.59 -14.44
CA GLN A 480 9.40 0.37 -15.86
C GLN A 480 9.22 1.65 -16.68
N VAL A 481 8.25 2.50 -16.34
CA VAL A 481 8.08 3.83 -16.96
C VAL A 481 9.33 4.67 -16.72
N TYR A 482 9.76 4.78 -15.48
CA TYR A 482 10.97 5.52 -15.13
C TYR A 482 12.20 4.99 -15.84
N HIS A 483 12.48 3.69 -15.75
CA HIS A 483 13.65 3.08 -16.37
C HIS A 483 13.65 3.24 -17.90
N GLY A 484 12.49 3.05 -18.53
CA GLY A 484 12.34 3.22 -19.97
C GLY A 484 12.71 4.63 -20.42
N ILE A 485 12.12 5.65 -19.79
CA ILE A 485 12.34 7.07 -20.15
C ILE A 485 13.78 7.49 -19.81
N HIS A 486 14.31 7.09 -18.65
CA HIS A 486 15.69 7.39 -18.27
C HIS A 486 16.68 6.81 -19.26
N ASN A 487 16.55 5.53 -19.63
CA ASN A 487 17.43 4.86 -20.58
C ASN A 487 17.36 5.51 -21.95
N PHE A 488 16.17 5.81 -22.44
CA PHE A 488 15.98 6.54 -23.70
C PHE A 488 16.69 7.89 -23.68
N CYS A 489 16.55 8.69 -22.62
CA CYS A 489 17.24 9.97 -22.49
C CYS A 489 18.76 9.84 -22.46
N VAL A 490 19.30 8.81 -21.80
CA VAL A 490 20.74 8.65 -21.61
C VAL A 490 21.38 7.94 -22.79
N VAL A 491 20.84 6.79 -23.17
CA VAL A 491 21.46 5.90 -24.17
C VAL A 491 21.15 6.39 -25.59
N ASP A 492 19.88 6.45 -25.93
CA ASP A 492 19.46 6.74 -27.30
C ASP A 492 19.62 8.22 -27.63
N MET A 493 19.24 9.12 -26.73
CA MET A 493 19.27 10.55 -26.96
C MET A 493 20.64 11.17 -26.69
N SER A 494 21.08 11.22 -25.43
CA SER A 494 22.29 11.98 -25.05
C SER A 494 23.59 11.38 -25.58
N ASN A 495 23.74 10.06 -25.53
CA ASN A 495 24.95 9.36 -25.95
C ASN A 495 25.06 9.17 -27.49
N PHE A 496 23.97 9.38 -28.20
CA PHE A 496 23.98 9.17 -29.64
C PHE A 496 23.21 10.27 -30.40
N TYR A 497 21.88 10.22 -30.46
CA TYR A 497 21.11 10.99 -31.41
C TYR A 497 21.33 12.50 -31.31
N LEU A 498 21.22 13.08 -30.11
CA LEU A 498 21.41 14.52 -29.91
C LEU A 498 22.86 14.98 -30.16
N ASP A 499 23.83 14.09 -29.96
CA ASP A 499 25.24 14.40 -30.27
C ASP A 499 25.47 14.47 -31.78
N VAL A 500 24.93 13.51 -32.51
CA VAL A 500 24.97 13.49 -33.98
C VAL A 500 24.25 14.67 -34.59
N LEU A 501 23.14 15.12 -34.03
CA LEU A 501 22.35 16.24 -34.56
C LEU A 501 23.03 17.59 -34.49
N LYS A 502 24.05 17.78 -33.66
CA LYS A 502 24.73 19.09 -33.48
C LYS A 502 25.16 19.71 -34.78
N ASP A 503 25.68 18.92 -35.72
CA ASP A 503 26.09 19.40 -37.01
C ASP A 503 24.92 20.02 -37.78
N ARG A 504 23.78 19.30 -37.92
CA ARG A 504 22.60 19.81 -38.62
C ARG A 504 21.95 21.00 -37.92
N LEU A 505 21.82 20.96 -36.60
CA LEU A 505 21.16 21.99 -35.81
C LEU A 505 21.95 23.33 -35.83
N TYR A 506 23.28 23.26 -35.85
CA TYR A 506 24.12 24.47 -35.69
C TYR A 506 24.78 24.95 -36.98
N THR A 507 24.91 24.10 -38.01
CA THR A 507 25.65 24.47 -39.20
C THR A 507 24.79 24.60 -40.46
N GLU A 508 23.58 24.09 -40.48
CA GLU A 508 22.64 24.22 -41.61
C GLU A 508 21.89 25.55 -41.60
N ASN A 509 21.25 25.90 -42.71
CA ASN A 509 20.35 27.07 -42.80
C ASN A 509 19.16 26.93 -41.86
N ALA A 510 18.69 28.05 -41.31
CA ALA A 510 17.52 28.08 -40.41
C ALA A 510 16.32 27.35 -41.02
N ASP A 511 16.02 27.60 -42.30
CA ASP A 511 14.90 26.99 -43.02
C ASP A 511 15.32 25.77 -43.86
N GLY A 512 16.57 25.31 -43.70
CA GLY A 512 17.09 24.18 -44.44
C GLY A 512 16.41 22.88 -44.09
N LYS A 513 16.06 22.06 -45.07
CA LYS A 513 15.43 20.75 -44.88
C LYS A 513 16.18 19.87 -43.86
N PRO A 514 17.52 19.78 -43.87
CA PRO A 514 18.22 18.96 -42.88
C PRO A 514 18.00 19.41 -41.42
N ARG A 515 17.94 20.74 -41.19
CA ARG A 515 17.70 21.32 -39.89
C ARG A 515 16.25 21.11 -39.45
N ARG A 516 15.29 21.38 -40.36
CA ARG A 516 13.85 21.19 -40.10
C ARG A 516 13.52 19.70 -39.82
N ALA A 517 14.16 18.75 -40.51
CA ALA A 517 14.01 17.34 -40.25
C ALA A 517 14.47 16.98 -38.80
N ALA A 518 15.64 17.49 -38.38
CA ALA A 518 16.11 17.33 -37.03
C ALA A 518 15.16 17.93 -36.00
N GLN A 519 14.69 19.17 -36.23
CA GLN A 519 13.74 19.86 -35.36
C GLN A 519 12.40 19.14 -35.27
N THR A 520 11.88 18.63 -36.40
CA THR A 520 10.66 17.80 -36.41
C THR A 520 10.80 16.60 -35.51
N ALA A 521 11.88 15.84 -35.63
CA ALA A 521 12.10 14.64 -34.81
C ALA A 521 12.25 14.96 -33.33
N ILE A 522 13.07 15.98 -32.96
CA ILE A 522 13.25 16.33 -31.53
C ILE A 522 12.00 16.99 -30.94
N TYR A 523 11.17 17.68 -31.73
CA TYR A 523 9.88 18.18 -31.29
C TYR A 523 8.93 17.03 -30.91
N ILE A 524 8.77 16.05 -31.82
CA ILE A 524 7.94 14.86 -31.55
C ILE A 524 8.44 14.11 -30.32
N ILE A 525 9.76 13.95 -30.17
CA ILE A 525 10.36 13.30 -29.00
C ILE A 525 10.04 14.06 -27.71
N LEU A 526 10.18 15.39 -27.72
CA LEU A 526 9.92 16.20 -26.53
C LEU A 526 8.45 16.18 -26.14
N ASP A 527 7.54 16.34 -27.10
CA ASP A 527 6.09 16.28 -26.89
C ASP A 527 5.69 14.93 -26.27
N ALA A 528 6.09 13.83 -26.89
CA ALA A 528 5.74 12.49 -26.43
C ALA A 528 6.38 12.19 -25.05
N MET A 529 7.64 12.48 -24.86
CA MET A 529 8.34 12.25 -23.60
C MET A 529 7.71 13.06 -22.45
N THR A 530 7.35 14.32 -22.70
CA THR A 530 6.73 15.20 -21.70
C THR A 530 5.39 14.66 -21.25
N ARG A 531 4.55 14.19 -22.19
CA ARG A 531 3.25 13.57 -21.88
C ARG A 531 3.40 12.24 -21.13
N MET A 532 4.31 11.37 -21.58
CA MET A 532 4.54 10.06 -20.97
C MET A 532 5.01 10.15 -19.51
N ILE A 533 5.84 11.16 -19.18
CA ILE A 533 6.39 11.30 -17.81
C ILE A 533 5.56 12.21 -16.91
N ALA A 534 4.58 12.95 -17.45
CA ALA A 534 3.76 13.89 -16.70
C ALA A 534 3.06 13.30 -15.46
N PRO A 535 2.55 12.06 -15.46
CA PRO A 535 1.99 11.46 -14.26
C PRO A 535 3.01 11.31 -13.11
N VAL A 536 4.30 11.25 -13.42
CA VAL A 536 5.40 11.10 -12.44
C VAL A 536 6.06 12.45 -12.14
N LEU A 537 6.61 13.12 -13.15
CA LEU A 537 7.27 14.42 -13.03
C LEU A 537 6.31 15.58 -13.36
N ALA A 538 5.25 15.70 -12.56
CA ALA A 538 4.12 16.59 -12.86
C ALA A 538 4.53 18.05 -13.02
N TYR A 539 5.38 18.56 -12.14
CA TYR A 539 5.82 19.97 -12.17
C TYR A 539 6.81 20.23 -13.29
N THR A 540 7.77 19.32 -13.49
CA THR A 540 8.77 19.44 -14.56
C THR A 540 8.13 19.35 -15.94
N SER A 541 7.17 18.44 -16.12
CA SER A 541 6.46 18.30 -17.39
C SER A 541 5.61 19.53 -17.73
N ASP A 542 4.95 20.11 -16.74
CA ASP A 542 4.20 21.34 -16.94
C ASP A 542 5.11 22.54 -17.26
N GLU A 543 6.28 22.62 -16.63
CA GLU A 543 7.31 23.61 -16.93
C GLU A 543 7.85 23.44 -18.36
N ILE A 544 8.15 22.19 -18.80
CA ILE A 544 8.56 21.92 -20.19
C ILE A 544 7.45 22.31 -21.15
N TRP A 545 6.21 21.90 -20.86
CA TRP A 545 5.05 22.21 -21.69
C TRP A 545 4.87 23.71 -21.93
N LYS A 546 5.00 24.51 -20.89
CA LYS A 546 4.89 25.97 -20.95
C LYS A 546 5.88 26.63 -21.90
N TYR A 547 7.08 26.05 -22.08
CA TYR A 547 8.14 26.65 -22.90
C TYR A 547 8.31 26.01 -24.29
N MET A 548 7.66 24.90 -24.58
CA MET A 548 7.76 24.27 -25.90
C MET A 548 6.76 24.90 -26.89
N PRO A 549 7.05 24.88 -28.21
CA PRO A 549 6.07 25.24 -29.20
C PRO A 549 4.91 24.24 -29.23
N HIS A 550 3.69 24.69 -29.54
CA HIS A 550 2.50 23.85 -29.61
C HIS A 550 1.90 23.86 -30.99
N SER A 551 1.45 22.69 -31.48
CA SER A 551 0.56 22.61 -32.66
C SER A 551 -0.86 22.99 -32.26
N ARG A 552 -1.70 23.33 -33.27
CA ARG A 552 -3.13 23.64 -33.05
C ARG A 552 -3.95 22.49 -32.47
N GLU A 553 -3.45 21.27 -32.58
CA GLU A 553 -4.11 20.07 -32.04
C GLU A 553 -3.92 19.95 -30.53
N ASN A 554 -2.93 20.63 -29.96
CA ASN A 554 -2.58 20.55 -28.56
C ASN A 554 -3.29 21.62 -27.73
N ASP A 555 -3.72 21.27 -26.51
CA ASP A 555 -4.12 22.26 -25.53
C ASP A 555 -2.84 22.85 -24.87
N PRO A 556 -2.53 24.14 -25.14
CA PRO A 556 -1.27 24.74 -24.67
C PRO A 556 -1.28 25.11 -23.20
N ARG A 557 -2.45 25.05 -22.52
CA ARG A 557 -2.60 25.52 -21.13
C ARG A 557 -1.92 24.64 -20.13
N HIS A 558 -2.00 23.29 -20.32
CA HIS A 558 -1.44 22.32 -19.39
C HIS A 558 -1.21 20.98 -20.07
N VAL A 559 -0.09 20.31 -19.77
CA VAL A 559 0.25 19.00 -20.35
C VAL A 559 -0.84 17.96 -20.09
N LEU A 560 -1.46 17.96 -18.91
CA LEU A 560 -2.49 16.99 -18.52
C LEU A 560 -3.85 17.19 -19.22
N TYR A 561 -4.03 18.25 -19.99
CA TYR A 561 -5.21 18.41 -20.85
C TYR A 561 -5.06 17.68 -22.20
N ASN A 562 -3.92 17.04 -22.40
CA ASN A 562 -3.60 16.31 -23.60
C ASN A 562 -3.48 14.82 -23.31
N GLU A 563 -3.88 14.00 -24.26
CA GLU A 563 -3.80 12.54 -24.13
C GLU A 563 -2.35 12.03 -24.26
N MET A 564 -2.13 10.78 -23.87
CA MET A 564 -0.87 10.07 -24.13
C MET A 564 -0.54 10.06 -25.62
N PRO A 565 0.76 10.14 -26.00
CA PRO A 565 1.15 10.26 -27.40
C PRO A 565 0.70 9.03 -28.20
N LYS A 566 0.21 9.29 -29.42
CA LYS A 566 -0.13 8.23 -30.38
C LYS A 566 1.14 7.56 -30.90
N LEU A 567 1.00 6.35 -31.42
CA LEU A 567 2.09 5.70 -32.17
C LEU A 567 2.27 6.39 -33.51
N LEU A 568 3.50 6.39 -34.01
CA LEU A 568 3.87 7.05 -35.24
C LEU A 568 3.74 6.07 -36.43
N GLU A 569 3.25 6.54 -37.55
CA GLU A 569 3.23 5.80 -38.82
C GLU A 569 4.46 6.21 -39.65
N LEU A 570 5.60 5.58 -39.38
CA LEU A 570 6.89 5.97 -39.97
C LEU A 570 7.17 5.37 -41.35
N GLY A 571 6.39 4.38 -41.80
CA GLY A 571 6.60 3.69 -43.06
C GLY A 571 7.99 3.07 -43.19
N LEU A 572 8.44 2.36 -42.15
CA LEU A 572 9.77 1.73 -42.10
C LEU A 572 9.76 0.46 -42.94
N ASP A 573 10.84 0.24 -43.70
CA ASP A 573 11.08 -1.00 -44.40
C ASP A 573 11.41 -2.14 -43.45
N ASP A 574 11.14 -3.39 -43.86
CA ASP A 574 11.55 -4.59 -43.17
C ASP A 574 13.09 -4.59 -42.97
N GLY A 575 13.55 -4.90 -41.76
CA GLY A 575 14.98 -4.91 -41.41
C GLY A 575 15.59 -3.54 -41.13
N PHE A 576 14.78 -2.44 -41.11
CA PHE A 576 15.30 -1.11 -40.83
C PHE A 576 15.94 -0.99 -39.44
N MET A 577 15.35 -1.55 -38.42
CA MET A 577 15.88 -1.51 -37.06
C MET A 577 17.11 -2.41 -36.91
N GLU A 578 17.08 -3.62 -37.50
CA GLU A 578 18.24 -4.52 -37.53
C GLU A 578 19.46 -3.87 -38.25
N LYS A 579 19.22 -3.09 -39.32
CA LYS A 579 20.25 -2.31 -39.96
C LYS A 579 20.90 -1.32 -38.97
N TRP A 580 20.10 -0.62 -38.19
CA TRP A 580 20.61 0.34 -37.18
C TRP A 580 21.29 -0.34 -36.01
N ASP A 581 20.81 -1.51 -35.57
CA ASP A 581 21.50 -2.30 -34.53
C ASP A 581 22.91 -2.67 -34.97
N ARG A 582 23.07 -3.12 -36.19
CA ARG A 582 24.41 -3.39 -36.80
C ARG A 582 25.28 -2.13 -36.94
N ILE A 583 24.68 -0.97 -37.23
CA ILE A 583 25.42 0.33 -37.24
C ILE A 583 25.89 0.68 -35.82
N HIS A 584 25.10 0.43 -34.79
CA HIS A 584 25.50 0.64 -33.39
C HIS A 584 26.62 -0.29 -32.95
N GLU A 585 26.56 -1.56 -33.31
CA GLU A 585 27.66 -2.52 -33.07
C GLU A 585 28.99 -2.03 -33.69
N LEU A 586 28.94 -1.60 -34.97
CA LEU A 586 30.08 -1.00 -35.64
C LEU A 586 30.59 0.25 -34.92
N ARG A 587 29.67 1.13 -34.52
CA ARG A 587 29.99 2.35 -33.79
C ARG A 587 30.74 2.07 -32.49
N ASP A 588 30.31 1.05 -31.74
CA ASP A 588 30.96 0.70 -30.47
C ASP A 588 32.42 0.23 -30.68
N VAL A 589 32.64 -0.55 -31.73
CA VAL A 589 34.03 -0.96 -32.11
C VAL A 589 34.87 0.26 -32.52
N VAL A 590 34.32 1.11 -33.38
CA VAL A 590 35.03 2.33 -33.87
C VAL A 590 35.27 3.30 -32.71
N LYS A 591 34.31 3.50 -31.83
CA LYS A 591 34.45 4.38 -30.65
C LYS A 591 35.61 3.96 -29.75
N LYS A 592 35.75 2.65 -29.51
CA LYS A 592 36.88 2.12 -28.75
C LYS A 592 38.22 2.45 -29.42
N SER A 593 38.33 2.25 -30.75
CA SER A 593 39.53 2.60 -31.50
C SER A 593 39.80 4.11 -31.50
N LEU A 594 38.80 4.95 -31.57
CA LEU A 594 38.93 6.41 -31.46
C LEU A 594 39.40 6.84 -30.06
N GLU A 595 38.90 6.22 -28.99
CA GLU A 595 39.32 6.48 -27.61
C GLU A 595 40.82 6.09 -27.41
N GLU A 596 41.26 4.99 -27.99
CA GLU A 596 42.63 4.55 -27.98
C GLU A 596 43.53 5.55 -28.75
N ALA A 597 43.12 5.96 -29.95
CA ALA A 597 43.85 6.95 -30.74
C ALA A 597 43.97 8.34 -30.06
N VAL A 598 42.97 8.75 -29.30
CA VAL A 598 43.00 9.97 -28.48
C VAL A 598 43.98 9.79 -27.31
N LYS A 599 43.96 8.64 -26.63
CA LYS A 599 44.86 8.31 -25.53
C LYS A 599 46.30 8.28 -25.97
N GLU A 600 46.57 7.74 -27.17
CA GLU A 600 47.91 7.70 -27.83
C GLU A 600 48.32 9.03 -28.46
N LYS A 601 47.44 10.05 -28.42
CA LYS A 601 47.67 11.39 -29.01
C LYS A 601 47.83 11.38 -30.53
N GLN A 602 47.33 10.38 -31.22
CA GLN A 602 47.25 10.35 -32.68
C GLN A 602 46.29 11.41 -33.23
N ILE A 603 45.15 11.57 -32.49
CA ILE A 603 44.12 12.60 -32.73
C ILE A 603 43.77 13.29 -31.42
N ARG A 604 43.13 14.45 -31.47
CA ARG A 604 42.67 15.21 -30.28
C ARG A 604 41.19 15.01 -30.00
N ALA A 605 40.41 14.75 -31.04
CA ALA A 605 38.95 14.55 -30.98
C ALA A 605 38.49 13.72 -32.18
N SER A 606 37.31 13.09 -32.07
CA SER A 606 36.73 12.25 -33.15
C SER A 606 36.60 12.98 -34.49
N LEU A 607 36.28 14.25 -34.49
CA LEU A 607 36.18 15.07 -35.72
C LEU A 607 37.55 15.32 -36.42
N GLU A 608 38.68 15.00 -35.76
CA GLU A 608 40.02 15.04 -36.41
C GLU A 608 40.31 13.74 -37.17
N ALA A 609 39.46 12.71 -36.99
CA ALA A 609 39.73 11.37 -37.49
C ALA A 609 39.21 11.12 -38.91
N LYS A 610 40.01 10.33 -39.67
CA LYS A 610 39.55 9.49 -40.77
C LYS A 610 39.56 8.05 -40.27
N VAL A 611 38.44 7.35 -40.38
CA VAL A 611 38.26 5.95 -40.01
C VAL A 611 38.35 5.09 -41.27
N THR A 612 39.27 4.12 -41.31
CA THR A 612 39.34 3.12 -42.36
C THR A 612 38.84 1.80 -41.82
N LEU A 613 37.78 1.25 -42.41
CA LEU A 613 37.19 -0.06 -42.09
C LEU A 613 37.64 -1.06 -43.13
N SER A 614 38.36 -2.08 -42.72
CA SER A 614 38.84 -3.17 -43.58
C SER A 614 38.16 -4.47 -43.19
N CYS A 615 37.40 -5.07 -44.12
CA CYS A 615 36.62 -6.27 -43.91
C CYS A 615 36.31 -7.02 -45.22
N ALA A 616 35.77 -8.23 -45.11
CA ALA A 616 35.48 -9.09 -46.26
C ALA A 616 34.05 -9.62 -46.24
N GLY A 617 33.60 -10.20 -47.33
CA GLY A 617 32.32 -10.91 -47.45
C GLY A 617 31.09 -10.03 -47.17
N GLU A 618 30.06 -10.61 -46.57
CA GLU A 618 28.78 -9.93 -46.28
C GLU A 618 28.93 -8.68 -45.42
N LEU A 619 29.92 -8.65 -44.52
CA LEU A 619 30.19 -7.48 -43.67
C LEU A 619 30.66 -6.30 -44.52
N PHE A 620 31.53 -6.53 -45.52
CA PHE A 620 31.95 -5.50 -46.45
C PHE A 620 30.78 -4.93 -47.25
N ASP A 621 29.90 -5.82 -47.78
CA ASP A 621 28.76 -5.39 -48.58
C ASP A 621 27.78 -4.60 -47.71
N PHE A 622 27.56 -5.00 -46.47
CA PHE A 622 26.74 -4.25 -45.51
C PHE A 622 27.33 -2.86 -45.21
N ILE A 623 28.61 -2.80 -44.79
CA ILE A 623 29.27 -1.54 -44.45
C ILE A 623 29.26 -0.58 -45.66
N LYS A 624 29.46 -1.12 -46.85
CA LYS A 624 29.42 -0.30 -48.09
C LYS A 624 28.02 0.23 -48.38
N SER A 625 26.97 -0.52 -48.10
CA SER A 625 25.58 -0.09 -48.26
C SER A 625 25.17 1.03 -47.31
N VAL A 626 25.82 1.19 -46.15
CA VAL A 626 25.53 2.18 -45.12
C VAL A 626 26.63 3.23 -44.96
N GLU A 627 27.61 3.30 -45.87
CA GLU A 627 28.80 4.19 -45.77
C GLU A 627 28.44 5.67 -45.57
N ASN A 628 27.34 6.12 -46.17
CA ASN A 628 26.84 7.51 -46.05
C ASN A 628 26.33 7.83 -44.64
N GLU A 629 25.72 6.87 -43.97
CA GLU A 629 25.22 7.00 -42.58
C GLU A 629 26.37 6.94 -41.56
N LEU A 630 27.44 6.14 -41.82
CA LEU A 630 28.51 5.86 -40.87
C LEU A 630 29.32 7.10 -40.52
N LYS A 631 29.62 7.97 -41.47
CA LYS A 631 30.36 9.22 -41.21
C LYS A 631 29.66 10.05 -40.13
N THR A 632 28.33 10.18 -40.26
CA THR A 632 27.51 10.91 -39.31
C THR A 632 27.34 10.16 -37.99
N ALA A 633 27.11 8.83 -38.04
CA ALA A 633 26.94 8.00 -36.86
C ALA A 633 28.17 7.92 -35.98
N PHE A 634 29.40 7.97 -36.60
CA PHE A 634 30.68 7.92 -35.87
C PHE A 634 31.19 9.32 -35.47
N ILE A 635 30.58 10.38 -35.99
CA ILE A 635 30.98 11.78 -35.75
C ILE A 635 32.47 12.00 -36.12
N VAL A 636 32.83 11.67 -37.36
CA VAL A 636 34.18 11.77 -37.89
C VAL A 636 34.26 12.60 -39.18
N SER A 637 35.47 13.09 -39.53
CA SER A 637 35.62 13.87 -40.74
C SER A 637 35.73 13.03 -42.02
N GLY A 638 36.21 11.79 -41.91
CA GLY A 638 36.36 10.89 -43.05
C GLY A 638 36.07 9.45 -42.75
N ILE A 639 35.55 8.74 -43.74
CA ILE A 639 35.40 7.28 -43.71
C ILE A 639 35.94 6.70 -45.00
N GLU A 640 36.60 5.55 -44.90
CA GLU A 640 37.03 4.74 -46.04
C GLU A 640 36.71 3.29 -45.77
N VAL A 641 36.13 2.59 -46.70
CA VAL A 641 35.78 1.19 -46.63
C VAL A 641 36.62 0.40 -47.63
N VAL A 642 37.49 -0.47 -47.09
CA VAL A 642 38.45 -1.24 -47.90
C VAL A 642 38.10 -2.72 -47.86
N LYS A 643 38.07 -3.34 -49.03
CA LYS A 643 37.84 -4.80 -49.13
C LYS A 643 39.11 -5.56 -48.80
N ALA A 644 39.05 -6.40 -47.77
CA ALA A 644 40.14 -7.33 -47.41
C ALA A 644 39.96 -8.68 -48.12
N GLU A 645 41.05 -9.42 -48.26
CA GLU A 645 41.02 -10.77 -48.86
C GLU A 645 40.48 -11.84 -47.89
N GLY A 646 40.29 -11.48 -46.62
CA GLY A 646 39.73 -12.31 -45.54
C GLY A 646 40.04 -11.70 -44.16
N GLY A 647 39.48 -12.32 -43.08
CA GLY A 647 39.76 -11.90 -41.71
C GLY A 647 38.60 -11.13 -41.05
N GLU A 648 38.77 -10.82 -39.77
CA GLU A 648 37.84 -10.05 -38.95
C GLU A 648 37.85 -8.55 -39.31
N LEU A 649 36.85 -7.79 -38.87
CA LEU A 649 36.84 -6.34 -39.04
C LEU A 649 38.06 -5.68 -38.39
N SER A 650 38.84 -4.95 -39.20
CA SER A 650 39.93 -4.11 -38.73
C SER A 650 39.56 -2.65 -38.83
N VAL A 651 39.81 -1.88 -37.76
CA VAL A 651 39.56 -0.43 -37.69
C VAL A 651 40.88 0.29 -37.54
N THR A 652 41.21 1.16 -38.49
CA THR A 652 42.42 2.00 -38.45
C THR A 652 41.98 3.46 -38.33
N ILE A 653 42.60 4.19 -37.39
CA ILE A 653 42.37 5.61 -37.17
C ILE A 653 43.57 6.38 -37.68
N SER A 654 43.32 7.41 -38.50
CA SER A 654 44.31 8.36 -38.96
C SER A 654 43.77 9.78 -38.91
N LYS A 655 44.62 10.77 -39.04
CA LYS A 655 44.18 12.15 -39.19
C LYS A 655 43.45 12.32 -40.52
N ALA A 656 42.33 13.03 -40.52
CA ALA A 656 41.67 13.43 -41.73
C ALA A 656 42.47 14.48 -42.48
N ALA A 657 42.39 14.45 -43.83
CA ALA A 657 43.07 15.39 -44.72
C ALA A 657 42.47 16.80 -44.68
N GLY A 658 43.30 17.80 -44.93
CA GLY A 658 42.90 19.20 -44.99
C GLY A 658 42.89 19.92 -43.64
N ASP A 659 42.37 21.13 -43.62
CA ASP A 659 42.30 21.99 -42.44
C ASP A 659 40.96 21.92 -41.74
N LYS A 660 40.95 22.28 -40.43
CA LYS A 660 39.76 22.34 -39.62
C LYS A 660 38.82 23.48 -40.05
N CYS A 661 37.61 23.18 -40.41
CA CYS A 661 36.57 24.17 -40.66
C CYS A 661 36.11 24.83 -39.32
N GLU A 662 36.22 26.14 -39.21
CA GLU A 662 35.86 26.89 -37.99
C GLU A 662 34.36 26.84 -37.67
N ARG A 663 33.50 26.50 -38.64
CA ARG A 663 32.04 26.43 -38.46
C ARG A 663 31.59 25.02 -38.02
N CYS A 664 31.86 23.97 -38.79
CA CYS A 664 31.41 22.62 -38.50
C CYS A 664 32.42 21.75 -37.76
N TRP A 665 33.64 22.28 -37.62
CA TRP A 665 34.79 21.63 -36.93
C TRP A 665 35.32 20.35 -37.59
N CYS A 666 34.70 19.92 -38.72
CA CYS A 666 35.26 18.83 -39.53
C CYS A 666 36.52 19.28 -40.26
N TYR A 667 37.43 18.36 -40.52
CA TYR A 667 38.62 18.57 -41.36
C TYR A 667 38.25 18.32 -42.83
N SER A 668 38.69 19.22 -43.71
CA SER A 668 38.36 19.15 -45.14
C SER A 668 39.44 19.86 -45.97
N GLU A 669 39.81 19.26 -47.09
CA GLU A 669 40.71 19.86 -48.11
C GLU A 669 40.06 21.04 -48.81
N THR A 670 38.75 21.28 -48.63
CA THR A 670 38.03 22.42 -49.23
C THR A 670 38.09 23.69 -48.37
N VAL A 671 38.68 23.65 -47.19
CA VAL A 671 38.95 24.87 -46.40
C VAL A 671 39.98 25.70 -47.13
N GLY A 672 39.76 27.00 -47.21
CA GLY A 672 40.60 27.92 -47.95
C GLY A 672 40.30 28.08 -49.44
N GLN A 673 39.38 27.30 -50.00
CA GLN A 673 38.99 27.38 -51.42
C GLN A 673 37.95 28.48 -51.72
N ASN A 674 37.23 28.96 -50.73
CA ASN A 674 36.28 30.07 -50.89
C ASN A 674 36.92 31.37 -50.42
N HIS A 675 37.06 32.35 -51.34
CA HIS A 675 37.67 33.63 -51.08
C HIS A 675 36.90 34.52 -50.11
N GLU A 676 35.56 34.42 -50.05
CA GLU A 676 34.71 35.18 -49.14
C GLU A 676 34.72 34.56 -47.73
N HIS A 677 34.93 33.26 -47.65
CA HIS A 677 34.94 32.48 -46.42
C HIS A 677 36.15 31.53 -46.32
N PRO A 678 37.37 32.06 -46.17
CA PRO A 678 38.59 31.25 -46.31
C PRO A 678 38.82 30.24 -45.13
N THR A 679 38.14 30.41 -43.98
CA THR A 679 38.36 29.56 -42.82
C THR A 679 37.34 28.42 -42.70
N ILE A 680 36.41 28.30 -43.65
CA ILE A 680 35.33 27.27 -43.61
C ILE A 680 35.33 26.39 -44.87
N CYS A 681 34.80 25.18 -44.74
CA CYS A 681 34.74 24.23 -45.83
C CYS A 681 33.65 24.62 -46.86
N LYS A 682 33.72 24.05 -48.05
CA LYS A 682 32.78 24.33 -49.16
C LYS A 682 31.33 24.16 -48.77
N ARG A 683 30.97 23.11 -47.99
CA ARG A 683 29.61 22.90 -47.48
C ARG A 683 29.15 24.09 -46.63
N CYS A 684 29.94 24.50 -45.66
CA CYS A 684 29.61 25.60 -44.78
C CYS A 684 29.52 26.96 -45.54
N ALA A 685 30.39 27.17 -46.52
CA ALA A 685 30.36 28.35 -47.38
C ALA A 685 29.08 28.39 -48.24
N SER A 686 28.64 27.26 -48.80
CA SER A 686 27.39 27.18 -49.56
C SER A 686 26.14 27.45 -48.75
N VAL A 687 26.16 27.12 -47.43
CA VAL A 687 25.07 27.42 -46.50
C VAL A 687 24.98 28.91 -46.20
N LEU A 688 26.09 29.65 -46.15
CA LEU A 688 26.13 31.09 -45.86
C LEU A 688 25.86 31.94 -47.11
N GLY A 689 26.15 31.42 -48.32
CA GLY A 689 25.98 32.13 -49.57
C GLY A 689 24.57 32.08 -50.18
N LYS A 690 23.56 31.63 -49.42
CA LYS A 690 22.15 31.62 -49.87
C LYS A 690 21.36 32.75 -49.30
#